data_c0746036d55abc5909f52cd03b533b54
#
_entry.id   c0746036d55abc5909f52cd03b533b54
#
_cell.length_a   1.000
_cell.length_b   1.000
_cell.length_c   1.000
_cell.angle_alpha   90.00
_cell.angle_beta   90.00
_cell.angle_gamma   90.00
#
_symmetry.space_group_name_H-M   'P 1'
#
loop_
_entity.id
_entity.type
_entity.pdbx_description
1 polymer ?
#
loop_
_entity_poly.entity_id
_entity_poly.type
_entity_poly.pdbx_seq_one_letter_code
_entity_poly.pdbx_strand_id
1 'polypeptide(L)'
;MITIKLALSYMKRQKEKTIAVLSGIGLAVMLIFSMFVIRDSGYDSQMREAKNLHGDYTLFFDDLDKNTVKKLEEQKEIKKLIGVKYLCEIVNTNNGVTLDLNTYDREYIDSLNYKFIGREPMKDGEIVIEEKAIQQMGIKDPLNKDIDLMLLNKYLDKNNIPQIDSGNKKFKIVGLLHKPDKYYEALNGFKSQAFITEESKLPISKIEDKYKGNLYLKDEKNKSQFVNKMYKELNLHEYNLYYNIEVKQAEYNKLASKYSIENIQNSIILIIVSSLVMYNVLNIILADMINQIGMLRAIGMPNKKIKRMFRVLSLIYIIVGTLIGMLAGSIFSYIGVRIVYGYSSTLSIDKMSILYSFLVSIIAVTISNFIIVRKSLKMSIIDSIKKSDKYEKRSRKSFSGKEKTGGNVLIKFVNRNIWRNKSRTILTITAMCLVGVLFIETSVINDLMKLKTNITSGLRPISYGNIDITLTGNIRNTEDIFYNINDTIIQKIKKEKGVKKAEPIFYNKDSFLSINKEKVSSDLINELKQRDQKYDSDYDKEYPLLVKGYNDNLLKNIDSFVDKGKNIIDVSSGDYKKVILVNNIYSRVIDSYSTEVINDVKVGDILEIKLPIYRDGLEKYEKFKVEVAGIMKNSYIATQDGDPEFLGGQVIFREEDYKELTNQQNYNKLFVMVDDGKLEPVEEKIEQMVKDYSFSLVGGKNEDKKYTVRTSEKKLGIIYQTLMILILSVNIIVIVRSNIVSKIKELSILRAIGMSTKSLKKIILLESNMYGIITSALAAIIGIYICYKGISGINSASLEAGYTQTVSYVIPFKQILTVFIVSIIMCFIAVYISKDKIENLNITEGISKNE
;
A
#
# COMPACT_ATOMS: atom_id res chain seq x y z
N MET A 1 -40.62 -30.11 -12.22
CA MET A 1 -40.25 -31.20 -11.28
C MET A 1 -39.39 -32.29 -11.91
N ILE A 2 -39.72 -32.86 -13.07
CA ILE A 2 -39.00 -33.94 -13.77
C ILE A 2 -37.54 -33.55 -14.11
N THR A 3 -37.31 -32.34 -14.63
CA THR A 3 -35.94 -31.87 -15.00
C THR A 3 -35.01 -31.72 -13.82
N ILE A 4 -35.51 -31.34 -12.63
CA ILE A 4 -34.69 -31.24 -11.40
C ILE A 4 -34.34 -32.65 -10.89
N LYS A 5 -35.34 -33.57 -10.87
CA LYS A 5 -35.11 -34.98 -10.48
C LYS A 5 -34.05 -35.62 -11.40
N LEU A 6 -34.13 -35.35 -12.71
CA LEU A 6 -33.15 -35.87 -13.69
C LEU A 6 -31.74 -35.30 -13.47
N ALA A 7 -31.63 -34.01 -13.19
CA ALA A 7 -30.34 -33.37 -12.88
C ALA A 7 -29.70 -33.93 -11.59
N LEU A 8 -30.51 -34.09 -10.53
CA LEU A 8 -30.02 -34.66 -9.27
C LEU A 8 -29.66 -36.15 -9.40
N SER A 9 -30.48 -36.94 -10.15
CA SER A 9 -30.18 -38.35 -10.45
C SER A 9 -28.88 -38.49 -11.25
N TYR A 10 -28.62 -37.55 -12.19
CA TYR A 10 -27.39 -37.49 -12.93
C TYR A 10 -26.18 -37.24 -11.97
N MET A 11 -26.24 -36.24 -11.11
CA MET A 11 -25.21 -35.93 -10.12
C MET A 11 -24.93 -37.12 -9.20
N LYS A 12 -25.95 -37.81 -8.75
CA LYS A 12 -25.84 -38.99 -7.88
C LYS A 12 -25.22 -40.20 -8.57
N ARG A 13 -25.53 -40.41 -9.86
CA ARG A 13 -24.96 -41.51 -10.68
C ARG A 13 -23.51 -41.26 -11.06
N GLN A 14 -23.14 -39.99 -11.25
CA GLN A 14 -21.79 -39.60 -11.68
C GLN A 14 -21.04 -38.84 -10.54
N LYS A 15 -20.96 -39.46 -9.35
CA LYS A 15 -20.39 -38.88 -8.14
C LYS A 15 -18.98 -38.31 -8.36
N GLU A 16 -18.06 -39.06 -8.95
CA GLU A 16 -16.67 -38.62 -9.18
C GLU A 16 -16.59 -37.38 -10.05
N LYS A 17 -17.42 -37.25 -11.09
CA LYS A 17 -17.43 -36.09 -11.96
C LYS A 17 -18.09 -34.89 -11.31
N THR A 18 -19.16 -35.14 -10.56
CA THR A 18 -19.82 -34.11 -9.78
C THR A 18 -18.86 -33.50 -8.75
N ILE A 19 -18.10 -34.36 -8.03
CA ILE A 19 -17.08 -33.88 -7.07
C ILE A 19 -16.01 -33.10 -7.80
N ALA A 20 -15.53 -33.55 -8.96
CA ALA A 20 -14.51 -32.84 -9.74
C ALA A 20 -14.97 -31.44 -10.19
N VAL A 21 -16.26 -31.28 -10.60
CA VAL A 21 -16.87 -29.98 -10.92
C VAL A 21 -16.94 -29.09 -9.70
N LEU A 22 -17.53 -29.61 -8.62
CA LEU A 22 -17.69 -28.85 -7.39
C LEU A 22 -16.36 -28.43 -6.79
N SER A 23 -15.35 -29.31 -6.83
CA SER A 23 -13.99 -28.96 -6.42
C SER A 23 -13.36 -27.86 -7.30
N GLY A 24 -13.52 -27.97 -8.62
CA GLY A 24 -13.01 -26.95 -9.56
C GLY A 24 -13.64 -25.59 -9.37
N ILE A 25 -14.98 -25.54 -9.23
CA ILE A 25 -15.71 -24.30 -8.94
C ILE A 25 -15.34 -23.79 -7.53
N GLY A 26 -15.34 -24.69 -6.55
CA GLY A 26 -15.00 -24.36 -5.16
C GLY A 26 -13.62 -23.74 -5.01
N LEU A 27 -12.60 -24.32 -5.68
CA LEU A 27 -11.25 -23.78 -5.67
C LEU A 27 -11.16 -22.40 -6.34
N ALA A 28 -11.78 -22.23 -7.51
CA ALA A 28 -11.77 -20.95 -8.18
C ALA A 28 -12.44 -19.86 -7.34
N VAL A 29 -13.57 -20.17 -6.70
CA VAL A 29 -14.28 -19.26 -5.79
C VAL A 29 -13.46 -19.00 -4.52
N MET A 30 -12.89 -20.05 -3.92
CA MET A 30 -12.02 -19.95 -2.76
C MET A 30 -10.92 -18.88 -2.98
N LEU A 31 -10.28 -18.90 -4.14
CA LEU A 31 -9.18 -18.01 -4.46
C LEU A 31 -9.62 -16.56 -4.55
N ILE A 32 -10.67 -16.30 -5.34
CA ILE A 32 -11.21 -14.95 -5.52
C ILE A 32 -11.70 -14.40 -4.17
N PHE A 33 -12.49 -15.20 -3.46
CA PHE A 33 -13.03 -14.83 -2.17
C PHE A 33 -11.92 -14.55 -1.14
N SER A 34 -10.90 -15.44 -1.06
CA SER A 34 -9.79 -15.28 -0.12
C SER A 34 -9.00 -14.01 -0.40
N MET A 35 -8.74 -13.69 -1.66
CA MET A 35 -8.00 -12.48 -2.03
C MET A 35 -8.71 -11.22 -1.56
N PHE A 36 -10.02 -11.11 -1.83
CA PHE A 36 -10.79 -9.95 -1.39
C PHE A 36 -10.86 -9.88 0.14
N VAL A 37 -11.15 -11.00 0.81
CA VAL A 37 -11.31 -11.04 2.27
C VAL A 37 -10.00 -10.72 3.00
N ILE A 38 -8.85 -11.23 2.54
CA ILE A 38 -7.55 -10.93 3.16
C ILE A 38 -7.20 -9.45 3.00
N ARG A 39 -7.44 -8.90 1.81
CA ARG A 39 -7.22 -7.47 1.54
C ARG A 39 -8.11 -6.58 2.42
N ASP A 40 -9.42 -6.82 2.42
CA ASP A 40 -10.39 -6.01 3.14
C ASP A 40 -10.16 -6.11 4.66
N SER A 41 -9.81 -7.31 5.16
CA SER A 41 -9.41 -7.51 6.56
C SER A 41 -8.15 -6.73 6.94
N GLY A 42 -7.21 -6.57 6.01
CA GLY A 42 -6.01 -5.77 6.21
C GLY A 42 -6.33 -4.29 6.43
N TYR A 43 -7.16 -3.71 5.57
CA TYR A 43 -7.57 -2.31 5.72
C TYR A 43 -8.41 -2.07 6.97
N ASP A 44 -9.31 -3.00 7.30
CA ASP A 44 -10.10 -2.90 8.53
C ASP A 44 -9.22 -3.07 9.78
N SER A 45 -8.14 -3.82 9.69
CA SER A 45 -7.14 -3.94 10.75
C SER A 45 -6.37 -2.64 10.95
N GLN A 46 -5.91 -2.01 9.84
CA GLN A 46 -5.25 -0.70 9.89
C GLN A 46 -6.16 0.38 10.44
N MET A 47 -7.43 0.41 10.02
CA MET A 47 -8.42 1.34 10.54
C MET A 47 -8.63 1.19 12.05
N ARG A 48 -8.78 -0.06 12.53
CA ARG A 48 -8.92 -0.32 13.98
C ARG A 48 -7.67 0.05 14.75
N GLU A 49 -6.50 -0.23 14.20
CA GLU A 49 -5.24 0.14 14.82
C GLU A 49 -5.10 1.66 14.94
N ALA A 50 -5.42 2.41 13.88
CA ALA A 50 -5.43 3.87 13.91
C ALA A 50 -6.38 4.40 14.98
N LYS A 51 -7.63 3.89 15.02
CA LYS A 51 -8.61 4.27 16.05
C LYS A 51 -8.17 3.91 17.48
N ASN A 52 -7.56 2.74 17.67
CA ASN A 52 -7.08 2.31 18.99
C ASN A 52 -5.89 3.16 19.48
N LEU A 53 -5.02 3.59 18.57
CA LEU A 53 -3.85 4.40 18.92
C LEU A 53 -4.21 5.88 19.13
N HIS A 54 -5.00 6.45 18.23
CA HIS A 54 -5.24 7.90 18.15
C HIS A 54 -6.64 8.33 18.63
N GLY A 55 -7.51 7.38 18.99
CA GLY A 55 -8.91 7.66 19.35
C GLY A 55 -9.86 7.54 18.16
N ASP A 56 -11.16 7.37 18.48
CA ASP A 56 -12.23 7.18 17.48
C ASP A 56 -13.03 8.48 17.24
N TYR A 57 -12.38 9.64 17.38
CA TYR A 57 -13.01 10.91 17.08
C TYR A 57 -12.89 11.27 15.59
N THR A 58 -13.81 12.06 15.09
CA THR A 58 -13.85 12.45 13.67
C THR A 58 -12.95 13.67 13.41
N LEU A 59 -13.04 14.68 14.27
CA LEU A 59 -12.31 15.94 14.17
C LEU A 59 -11.68 16.29 15.52
N PHE A 60 -10.57 17.04 15.46
CA PHE A 60 -9.95 17.65 16.62
C PHE A 60 -10.09 19.16 16.50
N PHE A 61 -10.44 19.83 17.60
CA PHE A 61 -10.41 21.28 17.66
C PHE A 61 -9.32 21.75 18.62
N ASP A 62 -8.68 22.86 18.28
CA ASP A 62 -7.59 23.43 19.06
C ASP A 62 -7.67 24.96 19.04
N ASP A 63 -7.15 25.59 20.10
CA ASP A 63 -7.04 27.05 20.24
C ASP A 63 -8.38 27.80 20.07
N LEU A 64 -9.48 27.26 20.63
CA LEU A 64 -10.80 27.87 20.56
C LEU A 64 -11.20 28.50 21.90
N ASP A 65 -11.82 29.68 21.83
CA ASP A 65 -12.46 30.31 22.99
C ASP A 65 -13.74 29.58 23.41
N LYS A 66 -14.16 29.75 24.66
CA LYS A 66 -15.33 29.11 25.25
C LYS A 66 -16.63 29.37 24.47
N ASN A 67 -16.80 30.53 23.89
CA ASN A 67 -18.01 30.86 23.15
C ASN A 67 -18.07 30.12 21.82
N THR A 68 -16.94 30.04 21.14
CA THR A 68 -16.80 29.26 19.89
C THR A 68 -17.02 27.75 20.12
N VAL A 69 -16.49 27.21 21.24
CA VAL A 69 -16.74 25.81 21.63
C VAL A 69 -18.24 25.58 21.87
N LYS A 70 -18.94 26.48 22.56
CA LYS A 70 -20.39 26.37 22.75
C LYS A 70 -21.16 26.40 21.43
N LYS A 71 -20.80 27.32 20.50
CA LYS A 71 -21.41 27.39 19.17
C LYS A 71 -21.17 26.12 18.35
N LEU A 72 -20.01 25.48 18.50
CA LEU A 72 -19.75 24.16 17.92
C LEU A 72 -20.68 23.11 18.53
N GLU A 73 -20.79 23.06 19.85
CA GLU A 73 -21.61 22.07 20.56
C GLU A 73 -23.11 22.15 20.17
N GLU A 74 -23.59 23.36 19.86
CA GLU A 74 -24.98 23.60 19.41
C GLU A 74 -25.29 23.10 17.99
N GLN A 75 -24.27 22.70 17.21
CA GLN A 75 -24.47 22.24 15.85
C GLN A 75 -25.17 20.87 15.82
N LYS A 76 -26.21 20.77 15.01
CA LYS A 76 -27.06 19.56 14.90
C LYS A 76 -26.32 18.31 14.40
N GLU A 77 -25.27 18.52 13.63
CA GLU A 77 -24.42 17.49 13.04
C GLU A 77 -23.51 16.83 14.07
N ILE A 78 -23.24 17.51 15.19
CA ILE A 78 -22.36 17.01 16.26
C ILE A 78 -23.12 15.98 17.11
N LYS A 79 -22.46 14.84 17.29
CA LYS A 79 -22.93 13.76 18.18
C LYS A 79 -22.43 13.98 19.59
N LYS A 80 -21.16 14.40 19.73
CA LYS A 80 -20.49 14.57 21.00
C LYS A 80 -19.28 15.47 20.82
N LEU A 81 -19.03 16.34 21.78
CA LEU A 81 -17.86 17.15 21.89
C LEU A 81 -17.25 16.94 23.28
N ILE A 82 -15.93 16.71 23.32
CA ILE A 82 -15.20 16.50 24.56
C ILE A 82 -14.00 17.44 24.52
N GLY A 83 -13.88 18.35 25.47
CA GLY A 83 -12.82 19.34 25.47
C GLY A 83 -12.21 19.59 26.82
N VAL A 84 -10.95 19.99 26.82
CA VAL A 84 -10.20 20.40 28.01
C VAL A 84 -9.68 21.82 27.80
N LYS A 85 -9.54 22.57 28.88
CA LYS A 85 -8.93 23.90 28.86
C LYS A 85 -7.41 23.75 28.80
N TYR A 86 -6.78 24.39 27.83
CA TYR A 86 -5.33 24.57 27.79
C TYR A 86 -4.94 25.67 28.79
N LEU A 87 -3.93 25.42 29.61
CA LEU A 87 -3.51 26.35 30.64
C LEU A 87 -2.24 27.11 30.28
N CYS A 88 -1.18 26.37 29.98
CA CYS A 88 0.11 26.93 29.60
C CYS A 88 1.05 25.80 29.12
N GLU A 89 2.21 26.20 28.67
CA GLU A 89 3.33 25.27 28.48
C GLU A 89 4.07 25.05 29.80
N ILE A 90 4.53 23.84 30.09
CA ILE A 90 5.41 23.55 31.22
C ILE A 90 6.73 22.97 30.73
N VAL A 91 7.81 23.38 31.38
CA VAL A 91 9.17 22.97 31.02
C VAL A 91 9.89 22.39 32.22
N ASN A 92 10.52 21.26 32.04
CA ASN A 92 11.49 20.78 33.04
C ASN A 92 12.84 21.46 32.79
N THR A 93 13.20 22.36 33.71
CA THR A 93 14.41 23.18 33.58
C THR A 93 15.73 22.38 33.59
N ASN A 94 15.69 21.12 34.09
CA ASN A 94 16.90 20.27 34.16
C ASN A 94 17.28 19.66 32.80
N ASN A 95 16.30 19.41 31.93
CA ASN A 95 16.54 18.71 30.66
C ASN A 95 15.75 19.28 29.46
N GLY A 96 15.04 20.37 29.63
CA GLY A 96 14.33 21.08 28.56
C GLY A 96 13.09 20.36 28.01
N VAL A 97 12.59 19.29 28.64
CA VAL A 97 11.39 18.59 28.21
C VAL A 97 10.18 19.48 28.40
N THR A 98 9.44 19.74 27.32
CA THR A 98 8.26 20.59 27.30
C THR A 98 6.98 19.77 27.19
N LEU A 99 5.92 20.21 27.89
CA LEU A 99 4.61 19.60 27.86
C LEU A 99 3.53 20.69 27.81
N ASP A 100 2.40 20.34 27.23
CA ASP A 100 1.17 21.15 27.36
C ASP A 100 0.46 20.81 28.65
N LEU A 101 0.20 21.82 29.47
CA LEU A 101 -0.57 21.71 30.72
C LEU A 101 -2.05 22.00 30.44
N ASN A 102 -2.90 21.05 30.81
CA ASN A 102 -4.35 21.14 30.57
C ASN A 102 -5.13 20.89 31.88
N THR A 103 -6.40 21.27 31.89
CA THR A 103 -7.32 20.79 32.91
C THR A 103 -7.57 19.31 32.75
N TYR A 104 -7.71 18.60 33.89
CA TYR A 104 -8.01 17.18 33.89
C TYR A 104 -9.48 16.93 33.53
N ASP A 105 -9.69 16.08 32.55
CA ASP A 105 -11.00 15.54 32.20
C ASP A 105 -10.86 14.06 31.86
N ARG A 106 -11.57 13.21 32.59
CA ARG A 106 -11.50 11.76 32.41
C ARG A 106 -12.01 11.31 31.05
N GLU A 107 -13.09 11.94 30.58
CA GLU A 107 -13.72 11.59 29.32
C GLU A 107 -12.81 11.94 28.13
N TYR A 108 -12.07 13.03 28.22
CA TYR A 108 -11.06 13.42 27.25
C TYR A 108 -9.92 12.41 27.18
N ILE A 109 -9.38 11.99 28.33
CA ILE A 109 -8.29 11.00 28.40
C ILE A 109 -8.74 9.65 27.81
N ASP A 110 -9.95 9.21 28.19
CA ASP A 110 -10.52 7.95 27.69
C ASP A 110 -10.80 8.03 26.17
N SER A 111 -11.20 9.18 25.64
CA SER A 111 -11.44 9.41 24.20
C SER A 111 -10.19 9.28 23.34
N LEU A 112 -9.03 9.51 23.91
CA LEU A 112 -7.72 9.31 23.30
C LEU A 112 -7.15 7.90 23.52
N ASN A 113 -7.87 7.02 24.23
CA ASN A 113 -7.43 5.65 24.54
C ASN A 113 -6.10 5.54 25.30
N TYR A 114 -5.83 6.45 26.24
CA TYR A 114 -4.71 6.32 27.15
C TYR A 114 -4.93 5.16 28.16
N LYS A 115 -3.89 4.40 28.41
CA LYS A 115 -3.87 3.50 29.56
C LYS A 115 -3.47 4.30 30.79
N PHE A 116 -4.37 4.49 31.73
CA PHE A 116 -4.16 5.25 32.94
C PHE A 116 -3.54 4.39 34.05
N ILE A 117 -2.49 4.89 34.70
CA ILE A 117 -1.78 4.23 35.83
C ILE A 117 -1.73 5.21 36.98
N GLY A 118 -2.13 4.80 38.19
CA GLY A 118 -2.19 5.66 39.35
C GLY A 118 -3.60 6.17 39.64
N ARG A 119 -3.73 7.43 40.09
CA ARG A 119 -5.02 8.06 40.40
C ARG A 119 -5.15 9.46 39.78
N GLU A 120 -6.35 9.93 39.70
CA GLU A 120 -6.69 11.26 39.22
C GLU A 120 -6.17 12.37 40.15
N PRO A 121 -5.86 13.57 39.62
CA PRO A 121 -5.46 14.70 40.42
C PRO A 121 -6.70 15.26 41.17
N MET A 122 -6.63 15.35 42.51
CA MET A 122 -7.76 15.79 43.31
C MET A 122 -7.48 17.10 44.06
N LYS A 123 -6.23 17.51 44.18
CA LYS A 123 -5.79 18.65 44.98
C LYS A 123 -4.85 19.54 44.20
N ASP A 124 -4.76 20.80 44.60
CA ASP A 124 -3.74 21.70 44.05
C ASP A 124 -2.33 21.11 44.29
N GLY A 125 -1.48 21.24 43.29
CA GLY A 125 -0.14 20.67 43.24
C GLY A 125 -0.06 19.19 42.87
N GLU A 126 -1.18 18.53 42.51
CA GLU A 126 -1.15 17.17 41.94
C GLU A 126 -1.18 17.24 40.39
N ILE A 127 -0.42 16.34 39.75
CA ILE A 127 -0.32 16.30 38.30
C ILE A 127 -0.36 14.86 37.74
N VAL A 128 -1.02 14.71 36.62
CA VAL A 128 -0.98 13.51 35.77
C VAL A 128 -0.17 13.85 34.53
N ILE A 129 0.79 13.00 34.18
CA ILE A 129 1.76 13.29 33.11
C ILE A 129 1.83 12.07 32.16
N GLU A 130 2.08 12.31 30.89
CA GLU A 130 2.42 11.25 29.97
C GLU A 130 3.72 10.55 30.34
N GLU A 131 3.70 9.21 30.36
CA GLU A 131 4.85 8.39 30.73
C GLU A 131 6.07 8.65 29.83
N LYS A 132 5.84 8.97 28.54
CA LYS A 132 6.93 9.30 27.59
C LYS A 132 7.74 10.53 28.03
N ALA A 133 7.07 11.56 28.51
CA ALA A 133 7.75 12.74 29.06
C ALA A 133 8.57 12.41 30.31
N ILE A 134 8.03 11.58 31.19
CA ILE A 134 8.74 11.10 32.40
C ILE A 134 10.00 10.30 32.04
N GLN A 135 9.91 9.44 30.99
CA GLN A 135 11.06 8.71 30.48
C GLN A 135 12.12 9.66 29.92
N GLN A 136 11.71 10.69 29.15
CA GLN A 136 12.60 11.73 28.62
C GLN A 136 13.24 12.56 29.75
N MET A 137 12.53 12.80 30.84
CA MET A 137 13.06 13.46 32.05
C MET A 137 14.01 12.56 32.86
N GLY A 138 14.14 11.28 32.55
CA GLY A 138 15.00 10.33 33.25
C GLY A 138 14.51 9.96 34.64
N ILE A 139 13.25 10.18 34.98
CA ILE A 139 12.68 9.93 36.32
C ILE A 139 12.31 8.46 36.45
N LYS A 140 12.98 7.76 37.36
CA LYS A 140 12.63 6.37 37.72
C LYS A 140 11.59 6.35 38.83
N ASP A 141 10.63 5.41 38.76
CA ASP A 141 9.54 5.25 39.73
C ASP A 141 8.83 6.59 40.03
N PRO A 142 8.16 7.18 39.06
CA PRO A 142 7.69 8.58 39.12
C PRO A 142 6.49 8.78 40.05
N LEU A 143 5.67 7.75 40.32
CA LEU A 143 4.48 7.89 41.14
C LEU A 143 4.78 8.36 42.56
N ASN A 144 4.05 9.34 43.02
CA ASN A 144 4.18 10.02 44.33
C ASN A 144 5.48 10.83 44.51
N LYS A 145 6.29 11.00 43.46
CA LYS A 145 7.46 11.90 43.54
C LYS A 145 7.05 13.34 43.21
N ASP A 146 7.79 14.22 43.81
CA ASP A 146 7.68 15.65 43.53
C ASP A 146 8.57 16.05 42.36
N ILE A 147 8.08 16.91 41.46
CA ILE A 147 8.80 17.45 40.33
C ILE A 147 8.63 18.98 40.28
N ASP A 148 9.72 19.69 40.08
CA ASP A 148 9.70 21.13 39.88
C ASP A 148 9.61 21.43 38.40
N LEU A 149 8.58 22.18 37.98
CA LEU A 149 8.31 22.56 36.61
C LEU A 149 8.16 24.06 36.48
N MET A 150 8.76 24.63 35.43
CA MET A 150 8.56 26.02 35.07
C MET A 150 7.35 26.10 34.12
N LEU A 151 6.40 26.96 34.51
CA LEU A 151 5.26 27.27 33.67
C LEU A 151 5.63 28.42 32.75
N LEU A 152 5.25 28.32 31.48
CA LEU A 152 5.47 29.36 30.48
C LEU A 152 4.15 29.66 29.78
N ASN A 153 3.67 30.89 29.92
CA ASN A 153 2.53 31.36 29.16
C ASN A 153 2.95 32.46 28.21
N LYS A 154 2.80 32.18 26.91
CA LYS A 154 3.08 33.17 25.83
C LYS A 154 1.76 33.80 25.40
N TYR A 155 1.64 35.10 25.52
CA TYR A 155 0.44 35.83 25.12
C TYR A 155 0.78 37.14 24.42
N LEU A 156 -0.16 37.68 23.67
CA LEU A 156 -0.03 39.00 23.07
C LEU A 156 -0.62 40.05 24.02
N ASP A 157 0.11 41.14 24.26
CA ASP A 157 -0.43 42.29 25.02
C ASP A 157 -1.45 43.07 24.18
N LYS A 158 -1.98 44.15 24.79
CA LYS A 158 -2.96 45.02 24.12
C LYS A 158 -2.46 45.70 22.85
N ASN A 159 -1.16 45.73 22.63
CA ASN A 159 -0.49 46.29 21.47
C ASN A 159 -0.01 45.23 20.46
N ASN A 160 -0.46 43.97 20.62
CA ASN A 160 -0.01 42.81 19.86
C ASN A 160 1.50 42.52 20.01
N ILE A 161 2.10 42.90 21.13
CA ILE A 161 3.49 42.60 21.44
C ILE A 161 3.53 41.25 22.21
N PRO A 162 4.34 40.24 21.75
CA PRO A 162 4.52 38.99 22.46
C PRO A 162 5.08 39.20 23.87
N GLN A 163 4.42 38.66 24.87
CA GLN A 163 4.85 38.65 26.26
C GLN A 163 4.98 37.20 26.76
N ILE A 164 5.92 36.99 27.66
CA ILE A 164 6.10 35.69 28.32
C ILE A 164 5.90 35.88 29.82
N ASP A 165 4.95 35.19 30.37
CA ASP A 165 4.73 35.12 31.82
C ASP A 165 5.21 33.73 32.28
N SER A 166 6.04 33.69 33.31
CA SER A 166 6.64 32.48 33.81
C SER A 166 6.62 32.38 35.32
N GLY A 167 6.49 31.17 35.81
CA GLY A 167 6.52 30.86 37.23
C GLY A 167 6.91 29.42 37.50
N ASN A 168 7.57 29.19 38.63
CA ASN A 168 7.94 27.84 39.03
C ASN A 168 6.91 27.26 39.98
N LYS A 169 6.54 26.00 39.80
CA LYS A 169 5.66 25.28 40.69
C LYS A 169 6.11 23.83 40.89
N LYS A 170 6.03 23.40 42.15
CA LYS A 170 6.29 22.02 42.51
C LYS A 170 5.00 21.22 42.43
N PHE A 171 5.04 20.11 41.70
CA PHE A 171 3.94 19.20 41.52
C PHE A 171 4.26 17.80 42.07
N LYS A 172 3.26 17.12 42.60
CA LYS A 172 3.33 15.72 42.94
C LYS A 172 2.72 14.87 41.82
N ILE A 173 3.48 13.95 41.24
CA ILE A 173 3.01 13.04 40.18
C ILE A 173 2.09 11.98 40.83
N VAL A 174 0.79 12.01 40.51
CA VAL A 174 -0.21 11.08 41.07
C VAL A 174 -0.73 10.07 40.02
N GLY A 175 -0.52 10.33 38.75
CA GLY A 175 -0.92 9.43 37.68
C GLY A 175 -0.06 9.57 36.42
N LEU A 176 -0.04 8.51 35.66
CA LEU A 176 0.67 8.43 34.40
C LEU A 176 -0.27 8.02 33.28
N LEU A 177 -0.07 8.60 32.11
CA LEU A 177 -0.77 8.27 30.87
C LEU A 177 0.18 7.51 29.96
N HIS A 178 -0.13 6.25 29.74
CA HIS A 178 0.69 5.38 28.90
C HIS A 178 0.09 5.23 27.51
N LYS A 179 0.93 5.39 26.50
CA LYS A 179 0.69 5.04 25.10
C LYS A 179 1.82 4.15 24.60
N PRO A 180 1.54 3.22 23.67
CA PRO A 180 2.60 2.49 22.99
C PRO A 180 3.54 3.44 22.24
N ASP A 181 4.84 3.12 22.14
CA ASP A 181 5.81 3.93 21.40
C ASP A 181 5.38 4.27 19.98
N LYS A 182 4.70 3.36 19.31
CA LYS A 182 4.10 3.55 17.99
C LYS A 182 3.17 4.78 17.88
N TYR A 183 2.54 5.20 18.97
CA TYR A 183 1.72 6.42 19.00
C TYR A 183 2.58 7.66 18.81
N TYR A 184 3.69 7.75 19.54
CA TYR A 184 4.58 8.91 19.50
C TYR A 184 5.36 9.04 18.19
N GLU A 185 5.55 7.95 17.50
CA GLU A 185 6.27 7.88 16.21
C GLU A 185 5.49 8.49 15.04
N ALA A 186 4.17 8.44 15.10
CA ALA A 186 3.31 9.04 14.08
C ALA A 186 3.22 10.57 14.20
N LEU A 187 3.59 11.11 15.37
CA LEU A 187 3.36 12.51 15.71
C LEU A 187 4.65 13.34 15.59
N ASN A 188 4.97 13.79 14.39
CA ASN A 188 6.05 14.74 14.16
C ASN A 188 5.79 16.05 14.92
N GLY A 189 6.64 16.34 15.92
CA GLY A 189 6.56 17.57 16.71
C GLY A 189 5.48 17.59 17.80
N PHE A 190 4.97 16.44 18.22
CA PHE A 190 4.01 16.34 19.31
C PHE A 190 4.63 16.68 20.66
N LYS A 191 3.99 17.57 21.40
CA LYS A 191 4.31 17.84 22.81
C LYS A 191 3.53 16.88 23.69
N SER A 192 4.23 16.25 24.63
CA SER A 192 3.58 15.44 25.67
C SER A 192 2.59 16.28 26.47
N GLN A 193 1.61 15.63 27.05
CA GLN A 193 0.54 16.30 27.78
C GLN A 193 0.64 16.03 29.29
N ALA A 194 0.23 17.04 30.05
CA ALA A 194 0.06 16.96 31.49
C ALA A 194 -1.28 17.55 31.88
N PHE A 195 -1.84 17.08 33.00
CA PHE A 195 -3.19 17.44 33.44
C PHE A 195 -3.21 17.70 34.94
N ILE A 196 -3.90 18.77 35.33
CA ILE A 196 -4.13 19.18 36.72
C ILE A 196 -5.60 19.48 36.94
N THR A 197 -6.03 19.60 38.23
CA THR A 197 -7.40 19.98 38.53
C THR A 197 -7.68 21.43 38.08
N GLU A 198 -8.92 21.74 37.72
CA GLU A 198 -9.34 23.08 37.32
C GLU A 198 -9.13 24.12 38.43
N GLU A 199 -9.22 23.70 39.69
CA GLU A 199 -9.05 24.53 40.90
C GLU A 199 -7.57 24.85 41.22
N SER A 200 -6.61 24.28 40.47
CA SER A 200 -5.20 24.47 40.76
C SER A 200 -4.76 25.93 40.53
N LYS A 201 -4.11 26.49 41.57
CA LYS A 201 -3.56 27.85 41.49
C LYS A 201 -2.19 27.82 40.80
N LEU A 202 -2.06 28.52 39.70
CA LEU A 202 -0.81 28.62 38.95
C LEU A 202 -0.11 29.96 39.23
N PRO A 203 1.23 29.98 39.36
CA PRO A 203 2.03 31.18 39.59
C PRO A 203 2.27 31.98 38.29
N ILE A 204 1.23 32.16 37.48
CA ILE A 204 1.22 32.92 36.24
C ILE A 204 0.03 33.89 36.29
N SER A 205 0.23 35.11 35.78
CA SER A 205 -0.73 36.19 35.97
C SER A 205 -1.92 36.13 35.01
N LYS A 206 -1.76 35.55 33.85
CA LYS A 206 -2.80 35.49 32.82
C LYS A 206 -2.86 34.09 32.20
N ILE A 207 -4.02 33.46 32.28
CA ILE A 207 -4.33 32.22 31.57
C ILE A 207 -5.34 32.56 30.48
N GLU A 208 -5.02 32.26 29.25
CA GLU A 208 -5.94 32.47 28.14
C GLU A 208 -7.09 31.46 28.19
N ASP A 209 -8.27 31.88 27.74
CA ASP A 209 -9.45 31.03 27.74
C ASP A 209 -9.49 30.17 26.45
N LYS A 210 -8.51 29.27 26.32
CA LYS A 210 -8.31 28.40 25.16
C LYS A 210 -8.67 26.95 25.46
N TYR A 211 -9.39 26.34 24.53
CA TYR A 211 -9.86 24.96 24.65
C TYR A 211 -9.39 24.14 23.48
N LYS A 212 -9.11 22.86 23.74
CA LYS A 212 -8.84 21.84 22.71
C LYS A 212 -9.62 20.58 23.01
N GLY A 213 -9.91 19.79 21.98
CA GLY A 213 -10.70 18.58 22.23
C GLY A 213 -11.11 17.80 20.98
N ASN A 214 -11.86 16.74 21.23
CA ASN A 214 -12.32 15.77 20.27
C ASN A 214 -13.79 15.97 19.93
N LEU A 215 -14.10 15.89 18.64
CA LEU A 215 -15.43 16.08 18.10
C LEU A 215 -15.88 14.85 17.32
N TYR A 216 -17.08 14.37 17.61
CA TYR A 216 -17.71 13.22 16.96
C TYR A 216 -18.91 13.70 16.14
N LEU A 217 -18.97 13.35 14.86
CA LEU A 217 -20.10 13.66 13.99
C LEU A 217 -21.13 12.53 14.01
N LYS A 218 -22.41 12.87 13.80
CA LYS A 218 -23.51 11.91 13.63
C LYS A 218 -23.40 11.18 12.28
N ASP A 219 -22.97 11.90 11.25
CA ASP A 219 -22.76 11.37 9.91
C ASP A 219 -21.35 11.72 9.40
N GLU A 220 -20.49 10.71 9.38
CA GLU A 220 -19.11 10.86 8.91
C GLU A 220 -19.00 11.04 7.39
N LYS A 221 -20.05 10.73 6.62
CA LYS A 221 -20.01 10.87 5.15
C LYS A 221 -19.96 12.33 4.72
N ASN A 222 -20.57 13.22 5.51
CA ASN A 222 -20.67 14.66 5.22
C ASN A 222 -19.63 15.49 5.99
N LYS A 223 -18.59 14.86 6.56
CA LYS A 223 -17.58 15.53 7.39
C LYS A 223 -16.90 16.71 6.69
N SER A 224 -16.59 16.62 5.40
CA SER A 224 -15.97 17.70 4.64
C SER A 224 -16.91 18.90 4.47
N GLN A 225 -18.20 18.67 4.25
CA GLN A 225 -19.19 19.74 4.17
C GLN A 225 -19.38 20.43 5.53
N PHE A 226 -19.38 19.66 6.61
CA PHE A 226 -19.43 20.19 7.97
C PHE A 226 -18.22 21.07 8.29
N VAL A 227 -16.99 20.60 8.01
CA VAL A 227 -15.77 21.38 8.26
C VAL A 227 -15.80 22.67 7.48
N ASN A 228 -16.14 22.64 6.18
CA ASN A 228 -16.24 23.82 5.33
C ASN A 228 -17.31 24.81 5.82
N LYS A 229 -18.43 24.31 6.36
CA LYS A 229 -19.47 25.12 6.99
C LYS A 229 -18.93 25.83 8.22
N MET A 230 -18.21 25.10 9.11
CA MET A 230 -17.66 25.66 10.34
C MET A 230 -16.57 26.73 10.07
N TYR A 231 -15.73 26.51 9.08
CA TYR A 231 -14.76 27.53 8.67
C TYR A 231 -15.41 28.84 8.24
N LYS A 232 -16.55 28.78 7.55
CA LYS A 232 -17.29 29.99 7.10
C LYS A 232 -18.11 30.61 8.22
N GLU A 233 -18.87 29.81 8.96
CA GLU A 233 -19.83 30.36 9.95
C GLU A 233 -19.16 30.83 11.23
N LEU A 234 -18.10 30.16 11.67
CA LEU A 234 -17.40 30.46 12.91
C LEU A 234 -16.03 31.11 12.67
N ASN A 235 -15.68 31.43 11.43
CA ASN A 235 -14.38 31.97 11.02
C ASN A 235 -13.21 31.16 11.57
N LEU A 236 -13.33 29.81 11.49
CA LEU A 236 -12.29 28.89 11.92
C LEU A 236 -11.29 28.62 10.79
N HIS A 237 -10.11 28.18 11.18
CA HIS A 237 -9.03 27.84 10.28
C HIS A 237 -8.67 26.35 10.40
N GLU A 238 -7.85 25.81 9.47
CA GLU A 238 -7.40 24.43 9.49
C GLU A 238 -6.64 24.06 10.78
N TYR A 239 -5.99 25.01 11.43
CA TYR A 239 -5.33 24.78 12.71
C TYR A 239 -6.30 24.81 13.92
N ASN A 240 -7.50 25.35 13.76
CA ASN A 240 -8.52 25.33 14.81
C ASN A 240 -9.42 24.11 14.77
N LEU A 241 -9.65 23.55 13.57
CA LEU A 241 -10.50 22.37 13.39
C LEU A 241 -9.93 21.48 12.28
N TYR A 242 -9.45 20.31 12.64
CA TYR A 242 -8.82 19.41 11.71
C TYR A 242 -9.21 17.95 11.94
N TYR A 243 -8.96 17.11 10.93
CA TYR A 243 -9.31 15.70 10.99
C TYR A 243 -8.39 14.93 11.91
N ASN A 244 -8.88 13.81 12.45
CA ASN A 244 -8.02 12.75 12.95
C ASN A 244 -7.21 12.17 11.77
N ILE A 245 -5.98 12.67 11.60
CA ILE A 245 -5.17 12.46 10.40
C ILE A 245 -4.90 10.98 10.17
N GLU A 246 -4.57 10.24 11.23
CA GLU A 246 -4.23 8.82 11.13
C GLU A 246 -5.46 7.96 10.73
N VAL A 247 -6.61 8.26 11.31
CA VAL A 247 -7.87 7.59 10.96
C VAL A 247 -8.29 7.96 9.53
N LYS A 248 -8.17 9.24 9.16
CA LYS A 248 -8.44 9.72 7.79
C LYS A 248 -7.52 9.04 6.77
N GLN A 249 -6.24 8.88 7.07
CA GLN A 249 -5.28 8.23 6.20
C GLN A 249 -5.60 6.73 6.03
N ALA A 250 -5.97 6.04 7.12
CA ALA A 250 -6.41 4.65 7.05
C ALA A 250 -7.69 4.49 6.22
N GLU A 251 -8.64 5.42 6.35
CA GLU A 251 -9.87 5.48 5.54
C GLU A 251 -9.55 5.71 4.06
N TYR A 252 -8.69 6.68 3.77
CA TYR A 252 -8.23 6.96 2.42
C TYR A 252 -7.55 5.76 1.78
N ASN A 253 -6.65 5.09 2.49
CA ASN A 253 -5.97 3.88 2.02
C ASN A 253 -6.99 2.78 1.66
N LYS A 254 -8.01 2.59 2.48
CA LYS A 254 -9.10 1.64 2.23
C LYS A 254 -9.87 1.99 0.94
N LEU A 255 -10.22 3.25 0.76
CA LEU A 255 -10.95 3.72 -0.42
C LEU A 255 -10.07 3.70 -1.68
N ALA A 256 -8.86 4.23 -1.62
CA ALA A 256 -7.92 4.27 -2.73
C ALA A 256 -7.62 2.87 -3.26
N SER A 257 -7.40 1.89 -2.37
CA SER A 257 -7.16 0.50 -2.79
C SER A 257 -8.36 -0.12 -3.50
N LYS A 258 -9.58 0.24 -3.12
CA LYS A 258 -10.79 -0.27 -3.73
C LYS A 258 -10.96 0.18 -5.18
N TYR A 259 -10.48 1.39 -5.50
CA TYR A 259 -10.62 2.01 -6.81
C TYR A 259 -9.33 2.08 -7.61
N SER A 260 -8.20 1.58 -7.10
CA SER A 260 -6.94 1.60 -7.83
C SER A 260 -7.05 0.76 -9.11
N ILE A 261 -6.55 1.32 -10.23
CA ILE A 261 -6.53 0.66 -11.54
C ILE A 261 -5.78 -0.68 -11.46
N GLU A 262 -4.70 -0.74 -10.70
CA GLU A 262 -3.89 -1.94 -10.49
C GLU A 262 -4.69 -3.06 -9.83
N ASN A 263 -5.45 -2.77 -8.77
CA ASN A 263 -6.30 -3.76 -8.10
C ASN A 263 -7.46 -4.24 -8.97
N ILE A 264 -8.00 -3.35 -9.82
CA ILE A 264 -9.03 -3.71 -10.79
C ILE A 264 -8.45 -4.63 -11.87
N GLN A 265 -7.27 -4.31 -12.41
CA GLN A 265 -6.57 -5.15 -13.40
C GLN A 265 -6.26 -6.54 -12.84
N ASN A 266 -5.66 -6.62 -11.66
CA ASN A 266 -5.37 -7.89 -10.99
C ASN A 266 -6.63 -8.72 -10.74
N SER A 267 -7.73 -8.08 -10.36
CA SER A 267 -9.03 -8.74 -10.19
C SER A 267 -9.58 -9.29 -11.50
N ILE A 268 -9.52 -8.54 -12.59
CA ILE A 268 -9.96 -8.97 -13.93
C ILE A 268 -9.15 -10.18 -14.41
N ILE A 269 -7.83 -10.14 -14.25
CA ILE A 269 -6.95 -11.23 -14.65
C ILE A 269 -7.28 -12.50 -13.85
N LEU A 270 -7.47 -12.36 -12.54
CA LEU A 270 -7.85 -13.49 -11.68
C LEU A 270 -9.21 -14.09 -12.07
N ILE A 271 -10.18 -13.26 -12.42
CA ILE A 271 -11.50 -13.66 -12.94
C ILE A 271 -11.35 -14.48 -14.23
N ILE A 272 -10.53 -14.02 -15.17
CA ILE A 272 -10.28 -14.69 -16.44
C ILE A 272 -9.67 -16.07 -16.18
N VAL A 273 -8.63 -16.14 -15.35
CA VAL A 273 -7.96 -17.40 -15.01
C VAL A 273 -8.89 -18.40 -14.34
N SER A 274 -9.62 -17.95 -13.34
CA SER A 274 -10.59 -18.78 -12.62
C SER A 274 -11.69 -19.29 -13.56
N SER A 275 -12.14 -18.44 -14.48
CA SER A 275 -13.12 -18.81 -15.51
C SER A 275 -12.57 -19.87 -16.46
N LEU A 276 -11.30 -19.77 -16.86
CA LEU A 276 -10.65 -20.75 -17.72
C LEU A 276 -10.46 -22.11 -17.00
N VAL A 277 -10.09 -22.08 -15.72
CA VAL A 277 -10.02 -23.31 -14.90
C VAL A 277 -11.38 -23.99 -14.82
N MET A 278 -12.44 -23.23 -14.48
CA MET A 278 -13.80 -23.75 -14.48
C MET A 278 -14.26 -24.28 -15.84
N TYR A 279 -13.95 -23.55 -16.92
CA TYR A 279 -14.27 -23.99 -18.26
C TYR A 279 -13.60 -25.33 -18.60
N ASN A 280 -12.33 -25.51 -18.24
CA ASN A 280 -11.61 -26.77 -18.46
C ASN A 280 -12.27 -27.92 -17.72
N VAL A 281 -12.58 -27.75 -16.44
CA VAL A 281 -13.25 -28.77 -15.62
C VAL A 281 -14.64 -29.12 -16.20
N LEU A 282 -15.44 -28.13 -16.56
CA LEU A 282 -16.76 -28.34 -17.15
C LEU A 282 -16.69 -29.00 -18.54
N ASN A 283 -15.74 -28.60 -19.40
CA ASN A 283 -15.58 -29.17 -20.73
C ASN A 283 -15.30 -30.67 -20.71
N ILE A 284 -14.56 -31.15 -19.72
CA ILE A 284 -14.30 -32.56 -19.49
C ILE A 284 -15.59 -33.36 -19.29
N ILE A 285 -16.43 -32.85 -18.39
CA ILE A 285 -17.66 -33.55 -17.99
C ILE A 285 -18.68 -33.53 -19.10
N LEU A 286 -18.74 -32.43 -19.80
CA LEU A 286 -19.72 -32.24 -20.85
C LEU A 286 -19.33 -32.99 -22.16
N ALA A 287 -18.04 -33.33 -22.37
CA ALA A 287 -17.65 -34.25 -23.42
C ALA A 287 -18.31 -35.63 -23.26
N ASP A 288 -18.41 -36.14 -22.04
CA ASP A 288 -19.09 -37.38 -21.74
C ASP A 288 -20.63 -37.26 -21.80
N MET A 289 -21.17 -36.08 -21.51
CA MET A 289 -22.61 -35.85 -21.60
C MET A 289 -23.11 -35.75 -23.03
N ILE A 290 -22.25 -35.57 -24.04
CA ILE A 290 -22.66 -35.52 -25.45
C ILE A 290 -23.34 -36.81 -25.87
N ASN A 291 -22.81 -37.99 -25.45
CA ASN A 291 -23.42 -39.27 -25.72
C ASN A 291 -24.81 -39.42 -25.06
N GLN A 292 -24.93 -38.99 -23.82
CA GLN A 292 -26.21 -39.02 -23.11
C GLN A 292 -27.24 -38.04 -23.71
N ILE A 293 -26.78 -36.88 -24.17
CA ILE A 293 -27.62 -35.97 -24.93
C ILE A 293 -28.09 -36.62 -26.24
N GLY A 294 -27.20 -37.33 -26.93
CA GLY A 294 -27.53 -38.09 -28.13
C GLY A 294 -28.59 -39.15 -27.86
N MET A 295 -28.47 -39.94 -26.80
CA MET A 295 -29.46 -40.91 -26.37
C MET A 295 -30.78 -40.27 -25.98
N LEU A 296 -30.79 -39.18 -25.21
CA LEU A 296 -32.02 -38.47 -24.83
C LEU A 296 -32.73 -37.88 -26.05
N ARG A 297 -32.01 -37.41 -27.05
CA ARG A 297 -32.55 -36.95 -28.33
C ARG A 297 -33.10 -38.13 -29.16
N ALA A 298 -32.43 -39.26 -29.16
CA ALA A 298 -32.89 -40.46 -29.85
C ALA A 298 -34.22 -41.00 -29.29
N ILE A 299 -34.47 -40.89 -27.99
CA ILE A 299 -35.72 -41.21 -27.30
C ILE A 299 -36.80 -40.13 -27.49
N GLY A 300 -36.52 -39.05 -28.28
CA GLY A 300 -37.49 -38.03 -28.60
C GLY A 300 -37.53 -36.81 -27.66
N MET A 301 -36.53 -36.62 -26.75
CA MET A 301 -36.52 -35.49 -25.85
C MET A 301 -36.26 -34.17 -26.63
N PRO A 302 -37.13 -33.17 -26.55
CA PRO A 302 -36.98 -31.93 -27.29
C PRO A 302 -35.80 -31.11 -26.75
N ASN A 303 -35.10 -30.41 -27.64
CA ASN A 303 -33.93 -29.58 -27.35
C ASN A 303 -34.18 -28.52 -26.25
N LYS A 304 -35.42 -28.01 -26.14
CA LYS A 304 -35.82 -27.06 -25.07
C LYS A 304 -35.74 -27.71 -23.67
N LYS A 305 -36.16 -28.98 -23.51
CA LYS A 305 -36.06 -29.70 -22.23
C LYS A 305 -34.61 -30.02 -21.88
N ILE A 306 -33.78 -30.38 -22.86
CA ILE A 306 -32.33 -30.59 -22.66
C ILE A 306 -31.68 -29.32 -22.16
N LYS A 307 -31.89 -28.18 -22.86
CA LYS A 307 -31.36 -26.89 -22.39
C LYS A 307 -31.78 -26.53 -20.98
N ARG A 308 -33.04 -26.81 -20.62
CA ARG A 308 -33.56 -26.53 -19.27
C ARG A 308 -32.91 -27.46 -18.22
N MET A 309 -32.67 -28.72 -18.51
CA MET A 309 -31.96 -29.64 -17.64
C MET A 309 -30.54 -29.16 -17.34
N PHE A 310 -29.82 -28.73 -18.39
CA PHE A 310 -28.46 -28.19 -18.22
C PHE A 310 -28.43 -26.90 -17.44
N ARG A 311 -29.39 -26.00 -17.64
CA ARG A 311 -29.48 -24.78 -16.81
C ARG A 311 -29.70 -25.10 -15.34
N VAL A 312 -30.59 -26.04 -15.03
CA VAL A 312 -30.80 -26.49 -13.64
C VAL A 312 -29.55 -27.11 -13.04
N LEU A 313 -28.86 -27.96 -13.79
CA LEU A 313 -27.59 -28.57 -13.36
C LEU A 313 -26.52 -27.52 -13.07
N SER A 314 -26.40 -26.52 -13.95
CA SER A 314 -25.45 -25.40 -13.76
C SER A 314 -25.80 -24.57 -12.54
N LEU A 315 -27.08 -24.26 -12.29
CA LEU A 315 -27.52 -23.54 -11.10
C LEU A 315 -27.15 -24.28 -9.82
N ILE A 316 -27.35 -25.60 -9.79
CA ILE A 316 -26.94 -26.40 -8.62
C ILE A 316 -25.43 -26.37 -8.44
N TYR A 317 -24.66 -26.52 -9.51
CA TYR A 317 -23.20 -26.42 -9.44
C TYR A 317 -22.71 -25.05 -8.99
N ILE A 318 -23.33 -23.95 -9.47
CA ILE A 318 -23.01 -22.59 -9.02
C ILE A 318 -23.28 -22.46 -7.53
N ILE A 319 -24.48 -22.77 -7.08
CA ILE A 319 -24.86 -22.57 -5.67
C ILE A 319 -23.97 -23.40 -4.75
N VAL A 320 -23.90 -24.71 -4.97
CA VAL A 320 -23.15 -25.62 -4.10
C VAL A 320 -21.64 -25.36 -4.19
N GLY A 321 -21.11 -25.18 -5.41
CA GLY A 321 -19.68 -24.92 -5.62
C GLY A 321 -19.25 -23.57 -5.02
N THR A 322 -20.09 -22.51 -5.12
CA THR A 322 -19.79 -21.21 -4.52
C THR A 322 -19.82 -21.28 -2.99
N LEU A 323 -20.79 -21.98 -2.40
CA LEU A 323 -20.83 -22.17 -0.94
C LEU A 323 -19.61 -22.93 -0.42
N ILE A 324 -19.22 -24.02 -1.07
CA ILE A 324 -18.02 -24.78 -0.71
C ILE A 324 -16.76 -23.90 -0.86
N GLY A 325 -16.70 -23.13 -1.95
CA GLY A 325 -15.58 -22.23 -2.19
C GLY A 325 -15.47 -21.09 -1.18
N MET A 326 -16.58 -20.47 -0.78
CA MET A 326 -16.60 -19.45 0.26
C MET A 326 -16.21 -20.01 1.63
N LEU A 327 -16.72 -21.19 2.01
CA LEU A 327 -16.33 -21.84 3.27
C LEU A 327 -14.82 -22.14 3.31
N ALA A 328 -14.29 -22.77 2.26
CA ALA A 328 -12.87 -23.05 2.14
C ALA A 328 -12.05 -21.74 2.11
N GLY A 329 -12.55 -20.71 1.40
CA GLY A 329 -11.95 -19.40 1.32
C GLY A 329 -11.93 -18.66 2.66
N SER A 330 -12.98 -18.77 3.46
CA SER A 330 -13.01 -18.19 4.82
C SER A 330 -11.95 -18.81 5.73
N ILE A 331 -11.79 -20.14 5.69
CA ILE A 331 -10.76 -20.85 6.46
C ILE A 331 -9.36 -20.40 6.01
N PHE A 332 -9.14 -20.36 4.70
CA PHE A 332 -7.86 -19.92 4.16
C PHE A 332 -7.56 -18.46 4.48
N SER A 333 -8.55 -17.58 4.36
CA SER A 333 -8.41 -16.16 4.70
C SER A 333 -8.14 -15.95 6.19
N TYR A 334 -8.79 -16.72 7.06
CA TYR A 334 -8.54 -16.66 8.50
C TYR A 334 -7.08 -16.95 8.86
N ILE A 335 -6.50 -17.98 8.23
CA ILE A 335 -5.09 -18.30 8.39
C ILE A 335 -4.20 -17.20 7.78
N GLY A 336 -4.53 -16.75 6.56
CA GLY A 336 -3.77 -15.73 5.84
C GLY A 336 -3.73 -14.39 6.56
N VAL A 337 -4.87 -13.92 7.08
CA VAL A 337 -4.96 -12.65 7.85
C VAL A 337 -4.08 -12.69 9.09
N ARG A 338 -4.06 -13.81 9.81
CA ARG A 338 -3.20 -13.96 11.01
C ARG A 338 -1.73 -14.02 10.70
N ILE A 339 -1.34 -14.63 9.58
CA ILE A 339 0.05 -14.66 9.12
C ILE A 339 0.53 -13.27 8.70
N VAL A 340 -0.32 -12.51 8.00
CA VAL A 340 0.04 -11.18 7.46
C VAL A 340 -0.01 -10.11 8.53
N TYR A 341 -1.13 -10.01 9.22
CA TYR A 341 -1.47 -8.87 10.09
C TYR A 341 -1.38 -9.18 11.60
N GLY A 342 -1.05 -10.43 11.95
CA GLY A 342 -0.89 -10.86 13.35
C GLY A 342 -2.16 -11.44 13.99
N TYR A 343 -1.99 -12.02 15.16
CA TYR A 343 -3.07 -12.77 15.88
C TYR A 343 -4.23 -11.90 16.35
N SER A 344 -4.00 -10.61 16.60
CA SER A 344 -5.02 -9.64 17.03
C SER A 344 -5.98 -9.24 15.90
N SER A 345 -5.64 -9.54 14.65
CA SER A 345 -6.42 -9.17 13.49
C SER A 345 -7.69 -10.01 13.38
N THR A 346 -8.81 -9.37 13.09
CA THR A 346 -10.11 -10.03 12.91
C THR A 346 -10.42 -10.17 11.42
N LEU A 347 -11.10 -11.26 11.08
CA LEU A 347 -11.59 -11.49 9.73
C LEU A 347 -12.74 -10.53 9.42
N SER A 348 -12.60 -9.75 8.37
CA SER A 348 -13.64 -8.87 7.83
C SER A 348 -14.11 -9.39 6.48
N ILE A 349 -15.40 -9.71 6.39
CA ILE A 349 -16.02 -10.19 5.15
C ILE A 349 -16.98 -9.11 4.65
N ASP A 350 -16.56 -8.36 3.62
CA ASP A 350 -17.41 -7.36 3.00
C ASP A 350 -18.49 -8.03 2.12
N LYS A 351 -19.67 -7.43 2.08
CA LYS A 351 -20.80 -7.85 1.22
C LYS A 351 -20.40 -7.89 -0.26
N MET A 352 -19.51 -7.00 -0.69
CA MET A 352 -18.99 -6.97 -2.06
C MET A 352 -18.11 -8.17 -2.39
N SER A 353 -17.30 -8.66 -1.46
CA SER A 353 -16.48 -9.87 -1.65
C SER A 353 -17.35 -11.10 -1.93
N ILE A 354 -18.50 -11.23 -1.23
CA ILE A 354 -19.49 -12.27 -1.46
C ILE A 354 -20.13 -12.10 -2.85
N LEU A 355 -20.58 -10.89 -3.17
CA LEU A 355 -21.22 -10.58 -4.45
C LEU A 355 -20.31 -10.87 -5.65
N TYR A 356 -19.04 -10.41 -5.63
CA TYR A 356 -18.08 -10.65 -6.69
C TYR A 356 -17.80 -12.14 -6.89
N SER A 357 -17.60 -12.88 -5.81
CA SER A 357 -17.39 -14.33 -5.89
C SER A 357 -18.57 -15.06 -6.53
N PHE A 358 -19.78 -14.63 -6.22
CA PHE A 358 -21.00 -15.20 -6.80
C PHE A 358 -21.16 -14.82 -8.29
N LEU A 359 -20.92 -13.57 -8.64
CA LEU A 359 -21.00 -13.07 -10.03
C LEU A 359 -19.97 -13.79 -10.93
N VAL A 360 -18.76 -13.96 -10.46
CA VAL A 360 -17.72 -14.66 -11.24
C VAL A 360 -18.11 -16.11 -11.48
N SER A 361 -18.64 -16.80 -10.47
CA SER A 361 -19.13 -18.18 -10.62
C SER A 361 -20.26 -18.28 -11.64
N ILE A 362 -21.23 -17.34 -11.59
CA ILE A 362 -22.32 -17.28 -12.56
C ILE A 362 -21.79 -17.09 -13.98
N ILE A 363 -20.91 -16.12 -14.18
CA ILE A 363 -20.35 -15.80 -15.50
C ILE A 363 -19.57 -16.99 -16.04
N ALA A 364 -18.66 -17.55 -15.27
CA ALA A 364 -17.80 -18.63 -15.71
C ALA A 364 -18.59 -19.92 -16.04
N VAL A 365 -19.51 -20.33 -15.18
CA VAL A 365 -20.32 -21.53 -15.39
C VAL A 365 -21.33 -21.36 -16.52
N THR A 366 -21.97 -20.18 -16.62
CA THR A 366 -22.96 -19.92 -17.70
C THR A 366 -22.30 -19.85 -19.08
N ILE A 367 -21.16 -19.18 -19.21
CA ILE A 367 -20.41 -19.14 -20.48
C ILE A 367 -19.97 -20.55 -20.87
N SER A 368 -19.38 -21.29 -19.95
CA SER A 368 -18.92 -22.67 -20.20
C SER A 368 -20.08 -23.56 -20.65
N ASN A 369 -21.21 -23.51 -19.93
CA ASN A 369 -22.38 -24.31 -20.24
C ASN A 369 -23.00 -23.90 -21.60
N PHE A 370 -23.09 -22.62 -21.90
CA PHE A 370 -23.63 -22.11 -23.17
C PHE A 370 -22.83 -22.65 -24.37
N ILE A 371 -21.50 -22.56 -24.31
CA ILE A 371 -20.62 -23.03 -25.39
C ILE A 371 -20.83 -24.53 -25.64
N ILE A 372 -20.92 -25.31 -24.58
CA ILE A 372 -20.95 -26.77 -24.66
C ILE A 372 -22.34 -27.29 -25.08
N VAL A 373 -23.41 -26.76 -24.52
CA VAL A 373 -24.77 -27.12 -24.90
C VAL A 373 -25.02 -26.77 -26.39
N ARG A 374 -24.56 -25.56 -26.82
CA ARG A 374 -24.67 -25.15 -28.23
C ARG A 374 -23.91 -26.10 -29.16
N LYS A 375 -22.70 -26.53 -28.79
CA LYS A 375 -21.89 -27.48 -29.55
C LYS A 375 -22.58 -28.85 -29.62
N SER A 376 -23.10 -29.37 -28.51
CA SER A 376 -23.78 -30.67 -28.43
C SER A 376 -25.06 -30.70 -29.23
N LEU A 377 -25.85 -29.65 -29.22
CA LEU A 377 -27.12 -29.57 -29.95
C LEU A 377 -26.95 -29.36 -31.48
N LYS A 378 -25.81 -28.86 -31.91
CA LYS A 378 -25.44 -28.75 -33.34
C LYS A 378 -25.00 -30.09 -33.98
N MET A 379 -24.65 -31.08 -33.16
CA MET A 379 -24.25 -32.43 -33.66
C MET A 379 -25.51 -33.25 -34.05
N SER A 380 -25.37 -34.04 -35.10
CA SER A 380 -26.42 -35.01 -35.43
C SER A 380 -26.64 -36.04 -34.30
N ILE A 381 -27.80 -36.64 -34.19
CA ILE A 381 -28.08 -37.63 -33.14
C ILE A 381 -27.13 -38.82 -33.30
N ILE A 382 -26.90 -39.28 -34.53
CA ILE A 382 -26.02 -40.40 -34.88
C ILE A 382 -24.55 -40.02 -34.55
N ASP A 383 -24.13 -38.78 -34.85
CA ASP A 383 -22.77 -38.33 -34.51
C ASP A 383 -22.57 -38.16 -32.99
N SER A 384 -23.61 -37.84 -32.25
CA SER A 384 -23.56 -37.74 -30.80
C SER A 384 -23.45 -39.11 -30.15
N ILE A 385 -24.05 -40.14 -30.70
CA ILE A 385 -23.99 -41.54 -30.23
C ILE A 385 -22.72 -42.24 -30.74
N LYS A 386 -22.33 -42.00 -32.03
CA LYS A 386 -21.15 -42.62 -32.66
C LYS A 386 -19.88 -41.77 -32.59
N LYS A 387 -19.66 -41.04 -31.51
CA LYS A 387 -18.56 -40.06 -31.38
C LYS A 387 -17.16 -40.67 -31.61
N SER A 388 -17.02 -41.99 -31.58
CA SER A 388 -15.74 -42.67 -31.79
C SER A 388 -15.28 -42.68 -33.25
N ASP A 389 -16.16 -42.74 -34.25
CA ASP A 389 -15.76 -43.07 -35.63
C ASP A 389 -15.41 -41.87 -36.52
N LYS A 390 -15.90 -40.67 -36.21
CA LYS A 390 -15.64 -39.47 -37.03
C LYS A 390 -14.24 -38.86 -36.84
N TYR A 391 -13.58 -39.09 -35.71
CA TYR A 391 -12.19 -38.70 -35.53
C TYR A 391 -11.20 -39.56 -36.33
N GLU A 392 -11.56 -40.80 -36.66
CA GLU A 392 -10.74 -41.66 -37.48
C GLU A 392 -10.75 -41.28 -38.99
N LYS A 393 -11.89 -40.77 -39.53
CA LYS A 393 -12.00 -40.41 -40.94
C LYS A 393 -11.21 -39.19 -41.37
N ARG A 394 -10.93 -38.23 -40.48
CA ARG A 394 -10.08 -37.06 -40.79
C ARG A 394 -8.56 -37.34 -40.69
N SER A 395 -8.15 -38.43 -40.09
CA SER A 395 -6.74 -38.80 -39.95
C SER A 395 -6.18 -39.61 -41.13
N ARG A 396 -7.04 -40.01 -42.11
CA ARG A 396 -6.64 -40.75 -43.32
C ARG A 396 -6.09 -39.89 -44.45
N LYS A 397 -5.82 -38.55 -44.24
CA LYS A 397 -4.96 -37.84 -45.16
C LYS A 397 -3.51 -38.28 -44.93
N SER A 398 -3.10 -39.17 -45.78
CA SER A 398 -1.79 -39.72 -46.02
C SER A 398 -0.64 -38.84 -45.56
N PHE A 399 0.12 -39.37 -44.60
CA PHE A 399 1.51 -38.98 -44.41
C PHE A 399 2.36 -39.91 -45.24
N SER A 400 2.47 -39.64 -46.55
CA SER A 400 3.53 -40.19 -47.37
C SER A 400 4.75 -39.27 -47.25
N GLY A 401 5.40 -39.28 -46.09
CA GLY A 401 6.68 -38.62 -45.91
C GLY A 401 7.68 -39.67 -45.42
N LYS A 402 8.78 -39.79 -46.11
CA LYS A 402 9.91 -40.63 -45.74
C LYS A 402 10.21 -40.54 -44.25
N GLU A 403 10.00 -41.64 -43.54
CA GLU A 403 10.38 -41.75 -42.14
C GLU A 403 11.90 -41.59 -42.00
N LYS A 404 12.34 -40.47 -41.43
CA LYS A 404 13.69 -40.38 -40.91
C LYS A 404 13.79 -41.33 -39.70
N THR A 405 14.39 -42.47 -39.92
CA THR A 405 14.74 -43.50 -38.90
C THR A 405 15.83 -42.91 -38.01
N GLY A 406 15.41 -42.24 -36.90
CA GLY A 406 16.32 -41.73 -35.88
C GLY A 406 15.52 -40.92 -34.85
N GLY A 407 15.35 -41.45 -33.66
CA GLY A 407 14.68 -40.79 -32.54
C GLY A 407 13.80 -41.73 -31.73
N ASN A 408 13.65 -41.44 -30.44
CA ASN A 408 12.90 -42.27 -29.51
C ASN A 408 11.43 -42.41 -29.97
N VAL A 409 11.01 -43.59 -30.38
CA VAL A 409 9.67 -43.92 -30.91
C VAL A 409 8.56 -43.44 -29.96
N LEU A 410 8.82 -43.54 -28.64
CA LEU A 410 7.88 -43.10 -27.61
C LEU A 410 7.64 -41.60 -27.67
N ILE A 411 8.66 -40.79 -27.89
CA ILE A 411 8.52 -39.30 -27.96
C ILE A 411 7.73 -38.91 -29.23
N LYS A 412 8.00 -39.56 -30.36
CA LYS A 412 7.22 -39.31 -31.60
C LYS A 412 5.74 -39.69 -31.41
N PHE A 413 5.47 -40.82 -30.75
CA PHE A 413 4.11 -41.27 -30.43
C PHE A 413 3.39 -40.30 -29.52
N VAL A 414 4.05 -39.81 -28.45
CA VAL A 414 3.51 -38.84 -27.50
C VAL A 414 3.21 -37.50 -28.18
N ASN A 415 4.14 -36.97 -28.99
CA ASN A 415 3.94 -35.70 -29.69
C ASN A 415 2.75 -35.79 -30.67
N ARG A 416 2.63 -36.89 -31.43
CA ARG A 416 1.48 -37.11 -32.30
C ARG A 416 0.18 -37.19 -31.53
N ASN A 417 0.21 -37.75 -30.33
CA ASN A 417 -0.95 -37.92 -29.47
C ASN A 417 -1.44 -36.58 -28.87
N ILE A 418 -0.51 -35.73 -28.48
CA ILE A 418 -0.82 -34.37 -27.99
C ILE A 418 -1.54 -33.56 -29.05
N TRP A 419 -1.03 -33.51 -30.27
CA TRP A 419 -1.56 -32.69 -31.35
C TRP A 419 -2.75 -33.29 -32.11
N ARG A 420 -3.20 -34.47 -31.76
CA ARG A 420 -4.35 -35.14 -32.38
C ARG A 420 -5.65 -34.35 -32.15
N ASN A 421 -5.84 -33.77 -30.96
CA ASN A 421 -6.98 -32.93 -30.60
C ASN A 421 -6.55 -31.47 -30.38
N LYS A 422 -6.09 -30.77 -31.45
CA LYS A 422 -5.50 -29.42 -31.39
C LYS A 422 -6.27 -28.42 -30.52
N SER A 423 -7.59 -28.34 -30.71
CA SER A 423 -8.44 -27.40 -29.97
C SER A 423 -8.38 -27.61 -28.42
N ARG A 424 -8.40 -28.87 -27.98
CA ARG A 424 -8.31 -29.21 -26.56
C ARG A 424 -6.91 -28.95 -26.01
N THR A 425 -5.90 -29.36 -26.79
CA THR A 425 -4.50 -29.15 -26.42
C THR A 425 -4.17 -27.68 -26.26
N ILE A 426 -4.54 -26.86 -27.24
CA ILE A 426 -4.31 -25.39 -27.19
C ILE A 426 -5.00 -24.81 -25.97
N LEU A 427 -6.28 -25.11 -25.74
CA LEU A 427 -7.01 -24.60 -24.60
C LEU A 427 -6.37 -24.97 -23.25
N THR A 428 -5.92 -26.21 -23.14
CA THR A 428 -5.22 -26.72 -21.95
C THR A 428 -3.92 -25.97 -21.70
N ILE A 429 -3.09 -25.86 -22.77
CA ILE A 429 -1.81 -25.16 -22.72
C ILE A 429 -2.04 -23.68 -22.36
N THR A 430 -3.03 -23.02 -22.98
CA THR A 430 -3.35 -21.61 -22.70
C THR A 430 -3.75 -21.41 -21.25
N ALA A 431 -4.62 -22.26 -20.70
CA ALA A 431 -5.07 -22.12 -19.32
C ALA A 431 -3.94 -22.34 -18.31
N MET A 432 -3.09 -23.34 -18.53
CA MET A 432 -1.93 -23.57 -17.67
C MET A 432 -0.88 -22.46 -17.82
N CYS A 433 -0.65 -21.97 -19.05
CA CYS A 433 0.29 -20.91 -19.36
C CYS A 433 -0.11 -19.61 -18.65
N LEU A 434 -1.38 -19.20 -18.71
CA LEU A 434 -1.87 -17.98 -18.06
C LEU A 434 -1.65 -18.00 -16.53
N VAL A 435 -1.87 -19.15 -15.88
CA VAL A 435 -1.57 -19.26 -14.44
C VAL A 435 -0.07 -19.13 -14.18
N GLY A 436 0.77 -19.73 -15.03
CA GLY A 436 2.23 -19.59 -14.92
C GLY A 436 2.71 -18.15 -15.15
N VAL A 437 2.13 -17.44 -16.11
CA VAL A 437 2.41 -16.01 -16.38
C VAL A 437 2.07 -15.15 -15.17
N LEU A 438 0.87 -15.33 -14.59
CA LEU A 438 0.45 -14.59 -13.40
C LEU A 438 1.35 -14.85 -12.19
N PHE A 439 1.80 -16.10 -12.02
CA PHE A 439 2.76 -16.40 -10.97
C PHE A 439 4.08 -15.65 -11.17
N ILE A 440 4.59 -15.60 -12.40
CA ILE A 440 5.82 -14.86 -12.73
C ILE A 440 5.61 -13.36 -12.49
N GLU A 441 4.51 -12.79 -12.99
CA GLU A 441 4.17 -11.38 -12.86
C GLU A 441 4.03 -10.96 -11.38
N THR A 442 3.18 -11.64 -10.62
CA THR A 442 2.97 -11.33 -9.19
C THR A 442 4.24 -11.49 -8.37
N SER A 443 5.08 -12.48 -8.71
CA SER A 443 6.35 -12.68 -8.03
C SER A 443 7.38 -11.60 -8.37
N VAL A 444 7.43 -11.15 -9.62
CA VAL A 444 8.31 -10.05 -10.06
C VAL A 444 7.86 -8.73 -9.46
N ILE A 445 6.56 -8.43 -9.44
CA ILE A 445 6.02 -7.24 -8.77
C ILE A 445 6.41 -7.24 -7.28
N ASN A 446 6.31 -8.37 -6.60
CA ASN A 446 6.71 -8.50 -5.20
C ASN A 446 8.23 -8.30 -4.99
N ASP A 447 9.06 -8.74 -5.94
CA ASP A 447 10.50 -8.49 -5.92
C ASP A 447 10.84 -7.04 -6.33
N LEU A 448 10.08 -6.44 -7.25
CA LEU A 448 10.17 -5.02 -7.61
C LEU A 448 9.72 -4.10 -6.47
N MET A 449 8.73 -4.49 -5.69
CA MET A 449 8.35 -3.78 -4.47
C MET A 449 9.51 -3.73 -3.46
N LYS A 450 10.29 -4.82 -3.35
CA LYS A 450 11.54 -4.82 -2.57
C LYS A 450 12.62 -3.91 -3.17
N LEU A 451 12.76 -3.92 -4.50
CA LEU A 451 13.68 -3.05 -5.23
C LEU A 451 13.23 -1.59 -5.20
N LYS A 452 11.93 -1.31 -5.32
CA LYS A 452 11.39 0.05 -5.20
C LYS A 452 11.64 0.64 -3.83
N THR A 453 11.69 -0.17 -2.77
CA THR A 453 12.16 0.25 -1.45
C THR A 453 13.65 0.56 -1.40
N ASN A 454 14.46 -0.26 -2.03
CA ASN A 454 15.90 0.03 -2.15
C ASN A 454 16.16 1.17 -3.14
N ILE A 455 15.29 1.34 -4.14
CA ILE A 455 15.37 2.40 -5.12
C ILE A 455 14.83 3.71 -4.57
N THR A 456 13.73 3.73 -3.82
CA THR A 456 13.29 4.96 -3.14
C THR A 456 14.18 5.34 -1.96
N SER A 457 14.85 4.40 -1.32
CA SER A 457 15.96 4.70 -0.40
C SER A 457 17.28 4.98 -1.11
N GLY A 458 17.52 4.45 -2.31
CA GLY A 458 18.69 4.71 -3.16
C GLY A 458 18.48 5.75 -4.27
N LEU A 459 17.23 6.15 -4.54
CA LEU A 459 16.83 7.29 -5.40
C LEU A 459 16.59 8.56 -4.59
N ARG A 460 16.87 8.54 -3.28
CA ARG A 460 17.08 9.78 -2.56
C ARG A 460 18.18 10.55 -3.33
N PRO A 461 18.03 11.85 -3.44
CA PRO A 461 18.77 12.59 -4.46
C PRO A 461 20.24 12.33 -4.34
N ILE A 462 20.88 12.22 -5.47
CA ILE A 462 22.34 12.22 -5.62
C ILE A 462 22.97 13.34 -4.77
N SER A 463 22.23 14.40 -4.45
CA SER A 463 22.64 15.51 -3.61
C SER A 463 23.03 15.12 -2.19
N TYR A 464 22.37 14.13 -1.58
CA TYR A 464 22.60 13.79 -0.16
C TYR A 464 23.16 12.37 0.05
N GLY A 465 23.14 11.51 -0.96
CA GLY A 465 23.39 10.08 -0.82
C GLY A 465 22.23 9.37 -0.08
N ASN A 466 22.48 8.22 0.48
CA ASN A 466 21.49 7.54 1.32
C ASN A 466 21.41 8.27 2.67
N ILE A 467 20.28 8.93 2.94
CA ILE A 467 19.99 9.49 4.26
C ILE A 467 19.38 8.36 5.10
N ASP A 468 20.11 7.91 6.09
CA ASP A 468 19.69 6.79 6.93
C ASP A 468 18.96 7.29 8.19
N ILE A 469 19.38 8.44 8.71
CA ILE A 469 18.80 9.07 9.90
C ILE A 469 18.60 10.56 9.63
N THR A 470 17.45 11.10 9.99
CA THR A 470 17.16 12.53 9.94
C THR A 470 16.83 13.02 11.34
N LEU A 471 17.55 14.02 11.80
CA LEU A 471 17.22 14.79 13.00
C LEU A 471 16.54 16.07 12.56
N THR A 472 15.43 16.41 13.19
CA THR A 472 14.71 17.66 12.94
C THR A 472 14.50 18.40 14.26
N GLY A 473 15.00 19.61 14.33
CA GLY A 473 14.79 20.55 15.42
C GLY A 473 13.50 21.36 15.24
N ASN A 474 13.26 22.28 16.13
CA ASN A 474 12.11 23.17 16.04
C ASN A 474 12.33 24.21 14.91
N ILE A 475 11.41 24.22 13.94
CA ILE A 475 11.51 25.11 12.78
C ILE A 475 11.13 26.54 13.14
N ARG A 476 10.37 26.75 14.22
CA ARG A 476 9.85 28.05 14.63
C ARG A 476 10.65 28.75 15.74
N ASN A 477 11.36 28.03 16.57
CA ASN A 477 12.21 28.59 17.62
C ASN A 477 13.66 28.20 17.36
N THR A 478 14.41 29.05 16.68
CA THR A 478 15.77 28.79 16.19
C THR A 478 16.87 29.23 17.12
N GLU A 479 16.57 29.96 18.20
CA GLU A 479 17.58 30.44 19.16
C GLU A 479 17.87 29.43 20.27
N ASP A 480 16.90 28.58 20.60
CA ASP A 480 17.04 27.64 21.71
C ASP A 480 17.86 26.41 21.33
N ILE A 481 19.00 26.25 21.97
CA ILE A 481 19.94 25.13 21.75
C ILE A 481 19.35 23.75 22.07
N PHE A 482 18.30 23.67 22.91
CA PHE A 482 17.62 22.43 23.23
C PHE A 482 16.67 21.97 22.13
N TYR A 483 16.26 22.90 21.28
CA TYR A 483 15.32 22.65 20.17
C TYR A 483 16.00 22.66 18.81
N ASN A 484 17.26 23.11 18.72
CA ASN A 484 17.96 23.27 17.45
C ASN A 484 19.33 22.60 17.46
N ILE A 485 19.74 22.17 16.30
CA ILE A 485 20.95 21.40 16.07
C ILE A 485 22.13 22.36 15.99
N ASN A 486 23.00 22.30 17.00
CA ASN A 486 24.22 23.11 17.05
C ASN A 486 25.46 22.35 16.56
N ASP A 487 26.55 23.09 16.30
CA ASP A 487 27.81 22.49 15.83
C ASP A 487 28.37 21.44 16.78
N THR A 488 28.16 21.58 18.09
CA THR A 488 28.68 20.61 19.08
C THR A 488 28.03 19.24 18.88
N ILE A 489 26.72 19.18 18.66
CA ILE A 489 26.00 17.92 18.40
C ILE A 489 26.42 17.33 17.07
N ILE A 490 26.52 18.17 16.03
CA ILE A 490 26.96 17.75 14.70
C ILE A 490 28.33 17.09 14.77
N GLN A 491 29.28 17.70 15.48
CA GLN A 491 30.63 17.17 15.64
C GLN A 491 30.67 15.86 16.46
N LYS A 492 29.80 15.73 17.49
CA LYS A 492 29.65 14.46 18.23
C LYS A 492 29.16 13.35 17.32
N ILE A 493 28.12 13.62 16.53
CA ILE A 493 27.55 12.64 15.59
C ILE A 493 28.54 12.28 14.48
N LYS A 494 29.25 13.26 13.91
CA LYS A 494 30.28 13.03 12.89
C LYS A 494 31.44 12.12 13.36
N LYS A 495 31.76 12.15 14.65
CA LYS A 495 32.82 11.31 15.25
C LYS A 495 32.36 9.90 15.60
N GLU A 496 31.08 9.61 15.54
CA GLU A 496 30.56 8.29 15.91
C GLU A 496 30.96 7.23 14.87
N LYS A 497 31.39 6.06 15.38
CA LYS A 497 31.85 4.95 14.53
C LYS A 497 30.69 4.36 13.73
N GLY A 498 30.77 4.47 12.42
CA GLY A 498 29.75 4.00 11.50
C GLY A 498 28.96 5.13 10.86
N VAL A 499 29.18 6.37 11.27
CA VAL A 499 28.66 7.55 10.57
C VAL A 499 29.57 7.86 9.38
N LYS A 500 29.01 7.82 8.18
CA LYS A 500 29.71 8.12 6.93
C LYS A 500 29.74 9.62 6.65
N LYS A 501 28.63 10.29 6.86
CA LYS A 501 28.47 11.75 6.71
C LYS A 501 27.36 12.26 7.63
N ALA A 502 27.48 13.51 8.06
CA ALA A 502 26.41 14.24 8.72
C ALA A 502 26.37 15.66 8.14
N GLU A 503 25.26 15.95 7.44
CA GLU A 503 25.09 17.21 6.68
C GLU A 503 23.94 18.01 7.28
N PRO A 504 24.23 19.14 7.94
CA PRO A 504 23.21 20.05 8.46
C PRO A 504 22.63 20.95 7.38
N ILE A 505 21.39 21.34 7.52
CA ILE A 505 20.74 22.33 6.68
C ILE A 505 19.89 23.32 7.49
N PHE A 506 19.78 24.52 6.98
CA PHE A 506 18.73 25.45 7.35
C PHE A 506 17.49 25.16 6.51
N TYR A 507 16.34 25.19 7.16
CA TYR A 507 15.08 24.83 6.54
C TYR A 507 13.97 25.72 7.13
N ASN A 508 13.34 26.52 6.30
CA ASN A 508 12.27 27.44 6.70
C ASN A 508 11.09 27.36 5.72
N LYS A 509 9.93 26.98 6.21
CA LYS A 509 8.68 26.92 5.44
C LYS A 509 7.73 28.07 5.73
N ASP A 510 8.05 28.90 6.70
CA ASP A 510 7.28 30.09 7.08
C ASP A 510 7.82 31.33 6.35
N SER A 511 8.17 31.18 5.09
CA SER A 511 8.68 32.25 4.22
C SER A 511 7.73 32.48 3.05
N PHE A 512 7.80 33.63 2.43
CA PHE A 512 6.90 34.01 1.34
C PHE A 512 7.65 34.64 0.16
N LEU A 513 7.13 34.38 -1.02
CA LEU A 513 7.54 35.05 -2.26
C LEU A 513 6.59 36.22 -2.49
N SER A 514 7.15 37.45 -2.54
CA SER A 514 6.39 38.67 -2.87
C SER A 514 6.46 38.91 -4.37
N ILE A 515 5.39 38.59 -5.10
CA ILE A 515 5.33 38.68 -6.56
C ILE A 515 3.92 38.97 -7.03
N ASN A 516 3.78 39.66 -8.17
CA ASN A 516 2.47 39.93 -8.77
C ASN A 516 1.80 38.62 -9.24
N LYS A 517 0.51 38.51 -9.01
CA LYS A 517 -0.34 37.35 -9.35
C LYS A 517 -0.23 36.92 -10.81
N GLU A 518 -0.03 37.85 -11.73
CA GLU A 518 0.12 37.58 -13.17
C GLU A 518 1.35 36.76 -13.51
N LYS A 519 2.39 36.84 -12.67
CA LYS A 519 3.64 36.07 -12.82
C LYS A 519 3.58 34.71 -12.15
N VAL A 520 2.56 34.43 -11.36
CA VAL A 520 2.38 33.15 -10.68
C VAL A 520 1.61 32.20 -11.61
N SER A 521 2.00 30.96 -11.62
CA SER A 521 1.35 29.92 -12.44
C SER A 521 -0.11 29.74 -12.01
N SER A 522 -1.00 29.65 -12.99
CA SER A 522 -2.43 29.36 -12.77
C SER A 522 -2.63 28.01 -12.07
N ASP A 523 -1.74 27.07 -12.31
CA ASP A 523 -1.80 25.73 -11.72
C ASP A 523 -1.46 25.76 -10.23
N LEU A 524 -0.44 26.52 -9.83
CA LEU A 524 -0.17 26.75 -8.41
C LEU A 524 -1.35 27.42 -7.71
N ILE A 525 -1.93 28.43 -8.31
CA ILE A 525 -3.12 29.12 -7.76
C ILE A 525 -4.28 28.13 -7.59
N ASN A 526 -4.51 27.27 -8.57
CA ASN A 526 -5.56 26.25 -8.49
C ASN A 526 -5.29 25.21 -7.40
N GLU A 527 -4.06 24.74 -7.26
CA GLU A 527 -3.65 23.82 -6.18
C GLU A 527 -3.84 24.45 -4.80
N LEU A 528 -3.41 25.70 -4.64
CA LEU A 528 -3.58 26.45 -3.40
C LEU A 528 -5.07 26.63 -3.07
N LYS A 529 -5.90 26.98 -4.04
CA LYS A 529 -7.36 27.12 -3.86
C LYS A 529 -8.04 25.79 -3.49
N GLN A 530 -7.56 24.68 -4.01
CA GLN A 530 -8.11 23.37 -3.67
C GLN A 530 -7.73 22.91 -2.27
N ARG A 531 -6.55 23.30 -1.79
CA ARG A 531 -6.05 22.92 -0.47
C ARG A 531 -6.45 23.91 0.62
N ASP A 532 -6.49 25.22 0.32
CA ASP A 532 -6.81 26.29 1.24
C ASP A 532 -7.91 27.18 0.63
N GLN A 533 -9.14 27.05 1.15
CA GLN A 533 -10.29 27.85 0.68
C GLN A 533 -10.15 29.36 1.01
N LYS A 534 -9.20 29.73 1.88
CA LYS A 534 -8.91 31.11 2.25
C LYS A 534 -8.12 31.87 1.18
N TYR A 535 -7.64 31.16 0.16
CA TYR A 535 -6.78 31.73 -0.89
C TYR A 535 -7.50 32.70 -1.85
N ASP A 536 -8.75 33.09 -1.56
CA ASP A 536 -9.60 33.80 -2.54
C ASP A 536 -9.53 35.34 -2.44
N SER A 537 -8.96 35.95 -1.41
CA SER A 537 -9.01 37.43 -1.29
C SER A 537 -7.78 38.16 -0.78
N ASP A 538 -6.93 37.60 0.09
CA ASP A 538 -5.92 38.41 0.78
C ASP A 538 -4.46 38.22 0.35
N TYR A 539 -4.18 37.20 -0.49
CA TYR A 539 -2.82 36.89 -0.95
C TYR A 539 -2.47 37.49 -2.32
N ASP A 540 -2.93 38.63 -2.65
CA ASP A 540 -2.66 39.27 -3.95
C ASP A 540 -1.17 39.49 -4.27
N LYS A 541 -0.26 39.26 -3.29
CA LYS A 541 1.17 39.52 -3.49
C LYS A 541 2.14 38.57 -2.74
N GLU A 542 1.72 37.70 -1.83
CA GLU A 542 2.61 36.82 -1.04
C GLU A 542 2.24 35.37 -1.20
N TYR A 543 3.16 34.55 -1.70
CA TYR A 543 2.96 33.13 -1.96
C TYR A 543 3.89 32.28 -1.11
N PRO A 544 3.49 31.09 -0.64
CA PRO A 544 4.34 30.23 0.17
C PRO A 544 5.70 29.94 -0.51
N LEU A 545 6.77 30.06 0.25
CA LEU A 545 8.12 29.83 -0.21
C LEU A 545 8.88 28.96 0.80
N LEU A 546 9.48 27.88 0.34
CA LEU A 546 10.40 27.09 1.14
C LEU A 546 11.81 27.62 0.95
N VAL A 547 12.43 28.04 2.03
CA VAL A 547 13.79 28.58 2.00
C VAL A 547 14.76 27.62 2.69
N LYS A 548 15.88 27.33 2.03
CA LYS A 548 16.92 26.41 2.49
C LYS A 548 18.28 27.10 2.47
N GLY A 549 19.12 26.75 3.47
CA GLY A 549 20.53 27.14 3.48
C GLY A 549 21.44 25.93 3.41
N TYR A 550 22.26 25.85 2.37
CA TYR A 550 23.13 24.73 2.07
C TYR A 550 24.60 25.11 2.21
N ASN A 551 25.38 24.18 2.78
CA ASN A 551 26.84 24.28 2.77
C ASN A 551 27.42 23.97 1.37
N ASP A 552 28.70 24.27 1.17
CA ASP A 552 29.34 24.06 -0.13
C ASP A 552 29.32 22.60 -0.60
N ASN A 553 29.33 21.61 0.30
CA ASN A 553 29.25 20.20 -0.07
C ASN A 553 27.89 19.86 -0.67
N LEU A 554 26.82 20.34 -0.07
CA LEU A 554 25.48 20.14 -0.56
C LEU A 554 25.26 20.88 -1.88
N LEU A 555 25.76 22.11 -1.99
CA LEU A 555 25.68 22.88 -3.24
C LEU A 555 26.44 22.20 -4.38
N LYS A 556 27.62 21.63 -4.15
CA LYS A 556 28.33 20.82 -5.16
C LYS A 556 27.53 19.60 -5.62
N ASN A 557 26.82 18.97 -4.70
CA ASN A 557 26.01 17.79 -5.02
C ASN A 557 24.80 18.10 -5.89
N ILE A 558 24.26 19.32 -5.83
CA ILE A 558 23.11 19.73 -6.65
C ILE A 558 23.50 20.40 -7.97
N ASP A 559 24.79 20.57 -8.24
CA ASP A 559 25.28 21.27 -9.43
C ASP A 559 24.74 20.65 -10.75
N SER A 560 24.74 19.34 -10.85
CA SER A 560 24.23 18.62 -12.03
C SER A 560 22.71 18.77 -12.26
N PHE A 561 21.98 19.33 -11.29
CA PHE A 561 20.54 19.54 -11.36
C PHE A 561 20.14 20.98 -11.69
N VAL A 562 21.11 21.89 -11.74
CA VAL A 562 20.88 23.27 -12.22
C VAL A 562 20.69 23.23 -13.74
N ASP A 563 19.45 23.41 -14.18
CA ASP A 563 19.08 23.33 -15.61
C ASP A 563 19.47 24.60 -16.38
N LYS A 564 19.30 25.77 -15.73
CA LYS A 564 19.63 27.05 -16.32
C LYS A 564 20.47 27.86 -15.34
N GLY A 565 21.45 28.59 -15.84
CA GLY A 565 22.35 29.44 -15.05
C GLY A 565 23.55 28.68 -14.46
N LYS A 566 23.97 29.08 -13.26
CA LYS A 566 25.12 28.53 -12.56
C LYS A 566 24.81 28.25 -11.11
N ASN A 567 25.55 27.32 -10.50
CA ASN A 567 25.53 27.10 -9.06
C ASN A 567 26.03 28.34 -8.32
N ILE A 568 25.46 28.62 -7.17
CA ILE A 568 25.82 29.81 -6.36
C ILE A 568 27.23 29.73 -5.76
N ILE A 569 27.86 28.56 -5.74
CA ILE A 569 29.28 28.42 -5.35
C ILE A 569 30.21 29.17 -6.31
N ASP A 570 29.92 29.12 -7.60
CA ASP A 570 30.77 29.63 -8.68
C ASP A 570 30.49 31.11 -9.02
N VAL A 571 29.58 31.74 -8.27
CA VAL A 571 29.13 33.09 -8.59
C VAL A 571 29.43 34.04 -7.44
N SER A 572 30.28 35.06 -7.71
CA SER A 572 30.58 36.10 -6.73
C SER A 572 29.35 36.92 -6.32
N SER A 573 29.30 37.33 -5.07
CA SER A 573 28.27 38.22 -4.54
C SER A 573 28.27 39.57 -5.29
N GLY A 574 27.11 39.99 -5.80
CA GLY A 574 26.88 41.33 -6.32
C GLY A 574 26.09 42.18 -5.31
N ASP A 575 25.31 43.13 -5.79
CA ASP A 575 24.44 43.98 -4.94
C ASP A 575 23.34 43.17 -4.21
N TYR A 576 23.01 41.99 -4.71
CA TYR A 576 22.02 41.10 -4.14
C TYR A 576 22.59 39.72 -3.82
N LYS A 577 22.10 39.08 -2.74
CA LYS A 577 22.42 37.68 -2.45
C LYS A 577 21.87 36.77 -3.55
N LYS A 578 22.66 35.78 -3.93
CA LYS A 578 22.37 34.88 -5.04
C LYS A 578 21.74 33.58 -4.57
N VAL A 579 20.75 33.12 -5.32
CA VAL A 579 19.97 31.94 -4.96
C VAL A 579 19.78 30.97 -6.14
N ILE A 580 19.58 29.71 -5.82
CA ILE A 580 19.05 28.73 -6.78
C ILE A 580 17.55 28.62 -6.55
N LEU A 581 16.76 28.84 -7.59
CA LEU A 581 15.31 28.71 -7.57
C LEU A 581 14.91 27.31 -8.04
N VAL A 582 14.11 26.61 -7.25
CA VAL A 582 13.38 25.41 -7.68
C VAL A 582 11.98 25.82 -8.08
N ASN A 583 11.74 25.89 -9.38
CA ASN A 583 10.53 26.48 -9.96
C ASN A 583 9.39 25.49 -10.21
N ASN A 584 9.50 24.23 -9.76
CA ASN A 584 8.46 23.24 -9.99
C ASN A 584 7.91 22.67 -8.69
N ILE A 585 6.61 22.42 -8.67
CA ILE A 585 5.92 21.74 -7.56
C ILE A 585 5.28 20.43 -8.04
N TYR A 586 4.99 19.57 -7.08
CA TYR A 586 4.12 18.42 -7.31
C TYR A 586 2.65 18.85 -7.30
N SER A 587 1.99 18.68 -8.45
CA SER A 587 0.55 18.86 -8.57
C SER A 587 -0.17 17.55 -8.34
N ARG A 588 -1.09 17.52 -7.40
CA ARG A 588 -1.98 16.37 -7.19
C ARG A 588 -3.06 16.25 -8.27
N VAL A 589 -3.37 17.36 -8.92
CA VAL A 589 -4.38 17.42 -9.99
C VAL A 589 -3.92 16.65 -11.22
N ILE A 590 -2.65 16.85 -11.62
CA ILE A 590 -2.07 16.19 -12.80
C ILE A 590 -1.10 15.05 -12.44
N ASP A 591 -0.95 14.75 -11.14
CA ASP A 591 -0.03 13.73 -10.61
C ASP A 591 1.39 13.82 -11.18
N SER A 592 1.94 15.04 -11.23
CA SER A 592 3.22 15.34 -11.89
C SER A 592 3.96 16.49 -11.21
N TYR A 593 5.30 16.51 -11.32
CA TYR A 593 6.17 17.63 -10.95
C TYR A 593 6.40 18.64 -12.06
N SER A 594 5.52 18.70 -13.05
CA SER A 594 5.68 19.59 -14.21
C SER A 594 5.12 21.01 -13.98
N THR A 595 4.40 21.24 -12.90
CA THR A 595 3.78 22.55 -12.61
C THR A 595 4.81 23.57 -12.20
N GLU A 596 4.98 24.63 -12.99
CA GLU A 596 5.83 25.76 -12.65
C GLU A 596 5.17 26.64 -11.56
N VAL A 597 6.00 27.23 -10.71
CA VAL A 597 5.56 28.20 -9.67
C VAL A 597 5.47 29.60 -10.21
N ILE A 598 6.54 30.07 -10.89
CA ILE A 598 6.67 31.38 -11.48
C ILE A 598 6.76 31.22 -13.00
N ASN A 599 5.88 31.92 -13.73
CA ASN A 599 5.90 31.95 -15.17
C ASN A 599 7.09 32.79 -15.68
N ASP A 600 7.76 32.29 -16.73
CA ASP A 600 8.79 33.02 -17.48
C ASP A 600 9.98 33.55 -16.66
N VAL A 601 10.28 32.97 -15.50
CA VAL A 601 11.43 33.35 -14.68
C VAL A 601 12.76 33.03 -15.38
N LYS A 602 13.69 33.97 -15.28
CA LYS A 602 15.03 33.86 -15.92
C LYS A 602 16.15 34.01 -14.91
N VAL A 603 17.32 33.50 -15.29
CA VAL A 603 18.56 33.74 -14.55
C VAL A 603 18.89 35.23 -14.63
N GLY A 604 19.22 35.83 -13.49
CA GLY A 604 19.42 37.26 -13.31
C GLY A 604 18.19 38.03 -12.84
N ASP A 605 17.00 37.39 -12.81
CA ASP A 605 15.81 38.04 -12.27
C ASP A 605 15.95 38.28 -10.74
N ILE A 606 15.42 39.41 -10.31
CA ILE A 606 15.40 39.77 -8.90
C ILE A 606 14.04 39.42 -8.33
N LEU A 607 14.05 38.55 -7.33
CA LEU A 607 12.86 38.17 -6.56
C LEU A 607 12.84 38.89 -5.21
N GLU A 608 11.67 39.33 -4.78
CA GLU A 608 11.46 39.82 -3.42
C GLU A 608 10.90 38.67 -2.57
N ILE A 609 11.62 38.31 -1.52
CA ILE A 609 11.26 37.26 -0.59
C ILE A 609 11.08 37.84 0.81
N LYS A 610 10.16 37.29 1.58
CA LYS A 610 9.85 37.67 2.95
C LYS A 610 10.29 36.53 3.87
N LEU A 611 11.27 36.79 4.73
CA LEU A 611 11.87 35.82 5.63
C LEU A 611 11.60 36.20 7.08
N PRO A 612 11.39 35.24 7.98
CA PRO A 612 11.42 35.47 9.41
C PRO A 612 12.86 35.70 9.86
N ILE A 613 13.05 36.76 10.63
CA ILE A 613 14.31 37.12 11.27
C ILE A 613 14.15 36.93 12.77
N TYR A 614 15.17 36.36 13.38
CA TYR A 614 15.20 36.12 14.81
C TYR A 614 16.15 37.09 15.49
N ARG A 615 15.60 38.05 16.23
CA ARG A 615 16.38 39.01 17.03
C ARG A 615 15.72 39.17 18.41
N ASP A 616 16.51 39.05 19.45
CA ASP A 616 16.06 39.26 20.84
C ASP A 616 14.85 38.38 21.25
N GLY A 617 14.81 37.12 20.78
CA GLY A 617 13.71 36.19 21.03
C GLY A 617 12.41 36.53 20.31
N LEU A 618 12.40 37.52 19.41
CA LEU A 618 11.26 37.96 18.63
C LEU A 618 11.41 37.53 17.15
N GLU A 619 10.38 36.94 16.59
CA GLU A 619 10.25 36.69 15.17
C GLU A 619 9.65 37.91 14.47
N LYS A 620 10.41 38.53 13.54
CA LYS A 620 9.95 39.59 12.65
C LYS A 620 10.14 39.16 11.21
N TYR A 621 9.20 39.53 10.35
CA TYR A 621 9.31 39.31 8.93
C TYR A 621 9.93 40.51 8.22
N GLU A 622 11.02 40.29 7.49
CA GLU A 622 11.63 41.34 6.65
C GLU A 622 11.68 40.87 5.18
N LYS A 623 11.63 41.87 4.29
CA LYS A 623 11.68 41.66 2.84
C LYS A 623 13.07 41.85 2.31
N PHE A 624 13.53 40.85 1.52
CA PHE A 624 14.84 40.84 0.90
C PHE A 624 14.72 40.70 -0.61
N LYS A 625 15.58 41.40 -1.34
CA LYS A 625 15.76 41.17 -2.78
C LYS A 625 16.89 40.15 -2.99
N VAL A 626 16.65 39.16 -3.80
CA VAL A 626 17.60 38.09 -4.14
C VAL A 626 17.66 37.92 -5.64
N GLU A 627 18.86 37.59 -6.17
CA GLU A 627 19.08 37.37 -7.60
C GLU A 627 19.07 35.87 -7.90
N VAL A 628 18.33 35.44 -8.89
CA VAL A 628 18.29 34.06 -9.35
C VAL A 628 19.56 33.74 -10.15
N ALA A 629 20.51 33.06 -9.55
CA ALA A 629 21.75 32.63 -10.22
C ALA A 629 21.58 31.32 -11.02
N GLY A 630 20.69 30.46 -10.54
CA GLY A 630 20.38 29.18 -11.19
C GLY A 630 18.91 28.78 -10.99
N ILE A 631 18.39 28.01 -11.93
CA ILE A 631 17.04 27.45 -11.90
C ILE A 631 17.11 25.92 -12.01
N MET A 632 16.48 25.25 -11.06
CA MET A 632 16.29 23.80 -11.10
C MET A 632 14.85 23.51 -11.53
N LYS A 633 14.68 22.59 -12.49
CA LYS A 633 13.34 22.15 -12.94
C LYS A 633 12.74 21.06 -12.07
N ASN A 634 13.54 20.33 -11.36
CA ASN A 634 13.08 19.15 -10.66
C ASN A 634 12.95 19.41 -9.17
N SER A 635 11.73 19.74 -8.74
CA SER A 635 11.42 19.98 -7.33
C SER A 635 11.54 18.73 -6.46
N TYR A 636 11.41 17.54 -7.04
CA TYR A 636 11.50 16.29 -6.27
C TYR A 636 12.85 16.13 -5.60
N ILE A 637 13.92 16.49 -6.30
CA ILE A 637 15.28 16.45 -5.78
C ILE A 637 15.46 17.43 -4.63
N ALA A 638 14.87 18.61 -4.74
CA ALA A 638 14.95 19.64 -3.71
C ALA A 638 13.94 19.44 -2.56
N THR A 639 12.89 18.62 -2.73
CA THR A 639 11.88 18.35 -1.69
C THR A 639 12.20 17.16 -0.81
N GLN A 640 13.15 16.30 -1.17
CA GLN A 640 13.46 15.10 -0.37
C GLN A 640 14.07 15.40 0.99
N ASP A 641 14.58 16.60 1.18
CA ASP A 641 15.08 17.09 2.46
C ASP A 641 14.01 17.80 3.30
N GLY A 642 12.78 17.90 2.78
CA GLY A 642 11.74 18.71 3.35
C GLY A 642 10.38 18.05 3.47
N ASP A 643 9.42 18.75 2.96
CA ASP A 643 8.02 18.38 2.97
C ASP A 643 7.57 18.15 1.52
N PRO A 644 7.35 16.90 1.10
CA PRO A 644 6.92 16.60 -0.27
C PRO A 644 5.53 17.15 -0.58
N GLU A 645 4.82 17.59 0.46
CA GLU A 645 3.49 18.19 0.32
C GLU A 645 3.53 19.71 0.31
N PHE A 646 4.71 20.33 0.43
CA PHE A 646 4.83 21.80 0.42
C PHE A 646 4.38 22.38 -0.93
N LEU A 647 3.42 23.26 -0.87
CA LEU A 647 2.88 23.97 -2.02
C LEU A 647 3.50 25.36 -2.12
N GLY A 648 4.51 25.49 -2.91
CA GLY A 648 5.17 26.77 -3.14
C GLY A 648 6.50 26.61 -3.82
N GLY A 649 7.12 27.70 -4.26
CA GLY A 649 8.48 27.72 -4.76
C GLY A 649 9.49 27.33 -3.69
N GLN A 650 10.68 26.96 -4.10
CA GLN A 650 11.77 26.73 -3.16
C GLN A 650 12.97 27.54 -3.58
N VAL A 651 13.66 28.11 -2.61
CA VAL A 651 14.86 28.92 -2.80
C VAL A 651 15.98 28.35 -1.94
N ILE A 652 17.13 28.10 -2.56
CA ILE A 652 18.31 27.59 -1.90
C ILE A 652 19.34 28.71 -1.84
N PHE A 653 19.76 29.05 -0.63
CA PHE A 653 20.84 29.97 -0.33
C PHE A 653 22.14 29.22 -0.04
N ARG A 654 23.25 29.90 -0.17
CA ARG A 654 24.47 29.52 0.52
C ARG A 654 24.28 29.69 2.03
N GLU A 655 24.79 28.80 2.82
CA GLU A 655 24.65 28.78 4.27
C GLU A 655 25.04 30.10 4.94
N GLU A 656 26.15 30.68 4.49
CA GLU A 656 26.67 31.96 5.02
C GLU A 656 25.69 33.12 4.75
N ASP A 657 25.15 33.17 3.52
CA ASP A 657 24.17 34.20 3.13
C ASP A 657 22.85 34.05 3.91
N TYR A 658 22.41 32.81 4.14
CA TYR A 658 21.21 32.55 4.94
C TYR A 658 21.38 33.01 6.40
N LYS A 659 22.54 32.69 7.02
CA LYS A 659 22.90 33.12 8.37
C LYS A 659 22.95 34.64 8.50
N GLU A 660 23.55 35.32 7.52
CA GLU A 660 23.65 36.80 7.52
C GLU A 660 22.26 37.45 7.43
N LEU A 661 21.38 36.92 6.56
CA LEU A 661 20.03 37.47 6.37
C LEU A 661 19.12 37.26 7.57
N THR A 662 19.11 36.02 8.10
CA THR A 662 18.14 35.60 9.12
C THR A 662 18.63 35.73 10.57
N ASN A 663 19.93 35.94 10.76
CA ASN A 663 20.62 35.89 12.07
C ASN A 663 20.50 34.52 12.78
N GLN A 664 20.02 33.48 12.09
CA GLN A 664 19.89 32.14 12.61
C GLN A 664 21.25 31.43 12.64
N GLN A 665 21.69 30.96 13.81
CA GLN A 665 22.98 30.28 13.98
C GLN A 665 22.83 28.75 14.06
N ASN A 666 21.73 28.25 14.60
CA ASN A 666 21.48 26.81 14.78
C ASN A 666 20.69 26.25 13.61
N TYR A 667 20.98 25.01 13.25
CA TYR A 667 20.33 24.31 12.14
C TYR A 667 19.00 23.68 12.57
N ASN A 668 18.08 23.54 11.62
CA ASN A 668 16.78 22.90 11.86
C ASN A 668 16.79 21.42 11.53
N LYS A 669 17.65 20.97 10.61
CA LYS A 669 17.75 19.57 10.21
C LYS A 669 19.19 19.11 10.09
N LEU A 670 19.41 17.83 10.37
CA LEU A 670 20.67 17.12 10.15
C LEU A 670 20.37 15.79 9.47
N PHE A 671 21.03 15.56 8.36
CA PHE A 671 21.00 14.29 7.64
C PHE A 671 22.23 13.48 7.94
N VAL A 672 22.05 12.25 8.40
CA VAL A 672 23.13 11.34 8.76
C VAL A 672 23.11 10.14 7.83
N MET A 673 24.24 9.89 7.20
CA MET A 673 24.50 8.71 6.37
C MET A 673 25.35 7.74 7.17
N VAL A 674 24.98 6.48 7.14
CA VAL A 674 25.58 5.42 7.93
C VAL A 674 26.25 4.39 7.02
N ASP A 675 27.29 3.74 7.52
CA ASP A 675 27.92 2.62 6.82
C ASP A 675 26.96 1.44 6.68
N ASP A 676 27.06 0.71 5.58
CA ASP A 676 26.19 -0.44 5.30
C ASP A 676 26.20 -1.45 6.46
N GLY A 677 25.02 -1.80 6.93
CA GLY A 677 24.82 -2.76 8.03
C GLY A 677 25.07 -2.23 9.44
N LYS A 678 25.35 -0.92 9.62
CA LYS A 678 25.57 -0.31 10.95
C LYS A 678 24.42 0.61 11.39
N LEU A 679 23.29 0.59 10.71
CA LEU A 679 22.21 1.53 10.95
C LEU A 679 21.64 1.44 12.37
N GLU A 680 21.22 0.25 12.83
CA GLU A 680 20.65 0.09 14.17
C GLU A 680 21.59 0.54 15.32
N PRO A 681 22.86 0.08 15.35
CA PRO A 681 23.75 0.49 16.45
C PRO A 681 24.13 1.98 16.42
N VAL A 682 24.15 2.62 15.24
CA VAL A 682 24.40 4.06 15.13
C VAL A 682 23.16 4.85 15.54
N GLU A 683 21.97 4.41 15.12
CA GLU A 683 20.70 5.04 15.50
C GLU A 683 20.50 5.03 17.03
N GLU A 684 20.74 3.91 17.70
CA GLU A 684 20.66 3.81 19.17
C GLU A 684 21.62 4.77 19.90
N LYS A 685 22.83 4.93 19.36
CA LYS A 685 23.79 5.88 19.92
C LYS A 685 23.40 7.33 19.68
N ILE A 686 22.90 7.65 18.50
CA ILE A 686 22.39 8.99 18.20
C ILE A 686 21.18 9.30 19.09
N GLU A 687 20.24 8.35 19.28
CA GLU A 687 19.16 8.50 20.23
C GLU A 687 19.65 8.84 21.64
N GLN A 688 20.69 8.13 22.13
CA GLN A 688 21.30 8.42 23.43
C GLN A 688 21.97 9.80 23.48
N MET A 689 22.60 10.24 22.40
CA MET A 689 23.25 11.56 22.33
C MET A 689 22.27 12.71 22.32
N VAL A 690 21.07 12.49 21.74
CA VAL A 690 20.06 13.56 21.57
C VAL A 690 18.88 13.42 22.51
N LYS A 691 18.88 12.46 23.42
CA LYS A 691 17.76 12.18 24.35
C LYS A 691 17.38 13.39 25.21
N ASP A 692 18.35 14.26 25.52
CA ASP A 692 18.15 15.43 26.34
C ASP A 692 17.69 16.67 25.52
N TYR A 693 17.56 16.48 24.20
CA TYR A 693 17.12 17.50 23.25
C TYR A 693 15.72 17.19 22.73
N SER A 694 15.01 18.23 22.34
CA SER A 694 13.67 18.11 21.77
C SER A 694 13.69 17.93 20.24
N PHE A 695 14.55 17.03 19.75
CA PHE A 695 14.63 16.72 18.33
C PHE A 695 13.70 15.58 17.96
N SER A 696 13.10 15.68 16.80
CA SER A 696 12.46 14.56 16.15
C SER A 696 13.52 13.76 15.39
N LEU A 697 13.70 12.49 15.77
CA LEU A 697 14.60 11.56 15.10
C LEU A 697 13.78 10.62 14.22
N VAL A 698 14.06 10.62 12.93
CA VAL A 698 13.48 9.68 11.96
C VAL A 698 14.64 8.87 11.38
N GLY A 699 14.68 7.60 11.68
CA GLY A 699 15.78 6.71 11.27
C GLY A 699 15.33 5.35 10.82
N GLY A 700 16.27 4.44 10.64
CA GLY A 700 16.06 3.11 10.08
C GLY A 700 15.06 2.25 10.83
N LYS A 701 14.97 2.35 12.17
CA LYS A 701 13.91 1.70 12.95
C LYS A 701 12.51 2.22 12.58
N ASN A 702 12.39 3.47 12.20
CA ASN A 702 11.14 4.07 11.72
C ASN A 702 10.88 3.76 10.25
N GLU A 703 11.93 3.54 9.45
CA GLU A 703 11.77 2.86 8.17
C GLU A 703 11.31 1.41 8.35
N ASP A 704 11.76 0.70 9.40
CA ASP A 704 11.21 -0.62 9.74
C ASP A 704 9.70 -0.59 10.05
N LYS A 705 9.13 0.53 10.36
CA LYS A 705 7.68 0.71 10.58
C LYS A 705 6.91 1.07 9.30
N LYS A 706 7.47 1.81 8.41
CA LYS A 706 7.16 1.66 6.97
C LYS A 706 7.39 0.20 6.53
N TYR A 707 8.36 -0.50 7.12
CA TYR A 707 8.61 -1.93 6.99
C TYR A 707 7.51 -2.83 7.59
N THR A 708 6.73 -2.46 8.58
CA THR A 708 5.61 -3.29 9.04
C THR A 708 4.47 -3.28 8.03
N VAL A 709 4.15 -2.16 7.42
CA VAL A 709 3.26 -2.12 6.24
C VAL A 709 3.90 -2.91 5.10
N ARG A 710 5.19 -2.75 4.85
CA ARG A 710 5.96 -3.47 3.83
C ARG A 710 6.13 -4.95 4.14
N THR A 711 6.32 -5.34 5.41
CA THR A 711 6.36 -6.76 5.84
C THR A 711 5.00 -7.41 5.65
N SER A 712 3.91 -6.70 5.87
CA SER A 712 2.56 -7.16 5.61
C SER A 712 2.30 -7.30 4.11
N GLU A 713 2.70 -6.35 3.28
CA GLU A 713 2.62 -6.44 1.82
C GLU A 713 3.47 -7.59 1.26
N LYS A 714 4.68 -7.77 1.77
CA LYS A 714 5.55 -8.89 1.41
C LYS A 714 4.95 -10.25 1.78
N LYS A 715 4.39 -10.38 2.99
CA LYS A 715 3.68 -11.57 3.43
C LYS A 715 2.43 -11.82 2.59
N LEU A 716 1.69 -10.76 2.24
CA LEU A 716 0.55 -10.81 1.34
C LEU A 716 0.96 -11.33 -0.04
N GLY A 717 2.05 -10.80 -0.61
CA GLY A 717 2.62 -11.28 -1.87
C GLY A 717 2.99 -12.77 -1.83
N ILE A 718 3.58 -13.25 -0.73
CA ILE A 718 3.89 -14.67 -0.55
C ILE A 718 2.61 -15.52 -0.51
N ILE A 719 1.55 -15.05 0.15
CA ILE A 719 0.26 -15.74 0.17
C ILE A 719 -0.35 -15.81 -1.23
N TYR A 720 -0.31 -14.72 -2.00
CA TYR A 720 -0.79 -14.73 -3.38
C TYR A 720 0.03 -15.69 -4.27
N GLN A 721 1.34 -15.70 -4.14
CA GLN A 721 2.20 -16.66 -4.83
C GLN A 721 1.85 -18.11 -4.47
N THR A 722 1.62 -18.39 -3.19
CA THR A 722 1.20 -19.71 -2.70
C THR A 722 -0.15 -20.12 -3.29
N LEU A 723 -1.12 -19.21 -3.32
CA LEU A 723 -2.40 -19.42 -3.97
C LEU A 723 -2.25 -19.73 -5.46
N MET A 724 -1.41 -19.00 -6.20
CA MET A 724 -1.17 -19.23 -7.62
C MET A 724 -0.53 -20.59 -7.88
N ILE A 725 0.43 -21.01 -7.04
CA ILE A 725 1.01 -22.37 -7.12
C ILE A 725 -0.06 -23.42 -6.88
N LEU A 726 -0.95 -23.22 -5.93
CA LEU A 726 -2.03 -24.14 -5.61
C LEU A 726 -3.03 -24.25 -6.78
N ILE A 727 -3.38 -23.13 -7.43
CA ILE A 727 -4.20 -23.11 -8.65
C ILE A 727 -3.52 -23.91 -9.77
N LEU A 728 -2.25 -23.60 -10.04
CA LEU A 728 -1.46 -24.26 -11.07
C LEU A 728 -1.44 -25.78 -10.83
N SER A 729 -1.20 -26.18 -9.59
CA SER A 729 -1.13 -27.58 -9.16
C SER A 729 -2.44 -28.32 -9.41
N VAL A 730 -3.54 -27.77 -8.91
CA VAL A 730 -4.87 -28.38 -9.07
C VAL A 730 -5.28 -28.43 -10.55
N ASN A 731 -5.02 -27.35 -11.29
CA ASN A 731 -5.33 -27.32 -12.71
C ASN A 731 -4.59 -28.43 -13.49
N ILE A 732 -3.31 -28.62 -13.22
CA ILE A 732 -2.50 -29.71 -13.82
C ILE A 732 -3.09 -31.07 -13.46
N ILE A 733 -3.39 -31.33 -12.18
CA ILE A 733 -3.95 -32.61 -11.74
C ILE A 733 -5.26 -32.95 -12.46
N VAL A 734 -6.18 -31.95 -12.50
CA VAL A 734 -7.50 -32.10 -13.14
C VAL A 734 -7.35 -32.39 -14.64
N ILE A 735 -6.46 -31.66 -15.31
CA ILE A 735 -6.22 -31.82 -16.75
C ILE A 735 -5.62 -33.17 -17.06
N VAL A 736 -4.58 -33.59 -16.34
CA VAL A 736 -3.90 -34.88 -16.55
C VAL A 736 -4.88 -36.02 -16.30
N ARG A 737 -5.63 -35.98 -15.16
CA ARG A 737 -6.65 -36.98 -14.84
C ARG A 737 -7.71 -37.09 -15.94
N SER A 738 -8.15 -35.95 -16.45
CA SER A 738 -9.10 -35.91 -17.54
C SER A 738 -8.57 -36.51 -18.85
N ASN A 739 -7.33 -36.18 -19.17
CA ASN A 739 -6.69 -36.74 -20.37
C ASN A 739 -6.61 -38.27 -20.28
N ILE A 740 -6.27 -38.82 -19.10
CA ILE A 740 -6.24 -40.29 -18.87
C ILE A 740 -7.64 -40.89 -19.06
N VAL A 741 -8.66 -40.30 -18.41
CA VAL A 741 -10.06 -40.82 -18.52
C VAL A 741 -10.56 -40.76 -19.95
N SER A 742 -10.25 -39.74 -20.73
CA SER A 742 -10.69 -39.63 -22.13
C SER A 742 -9.99 -40.60 -23.08
N LYS A 743 -8.88 -41.21 -22.67
CA LYS A 743 -8.06 -42.15 -23.46
C LYS A 743 -8.18 -43.58 -22.96
N ILE A 744 -9.11 -43.90 -22.06
CA ILE A 744 -9.26 -45.25 -21.48
C ILE A 744 -9.40 -46.29 -22.57
N LYS A 745 -10.24 -46.08 -23.61
CA LYS A 745 -10.43 -46.99 -24.76
C LYS A 745 -9.10 -47.26 -25.49
N GLU A 746 -8.34 -46.22 -25.81
CA GLU A 746 -7.06 -46.35 -26.49
C GLU A 746 -6.04 -47.08 -25.64
N LEU A 747 -5.98 -46.78 -24.36
CA LEU A 747 -5.11 -47.46 -23.40
C LEU A 747 -5.50 -48.92 -23.23
N SER A 748 -6.80 -49.26 -23.27
CA SER A 748 -7.29 -50.66 -23.26
C SER A 748 -6.91 -51.42 -24.52
N ILE A 749 -7.00 -50.77 -25.70
CA ILE A 749 -6.55 -51.38 -26.99
C ILE A 749 -5.06 -51.63 -26.96
N LEU A 750 -4.24 -50.68 -26.51
CA LEU A 750 -2.78 -50.84 -26.39
C LEU A 750 -2.42 -51.99 -25.44
N ARG A 751 -3.20 -52.15 -24.36
CA ARG A 751 -3.05 -53.26 -23.42
C ARG A 751 -3.47 -54.60 -24.03
N ALA A 752 -4.55 -54.60 -24.82
CA ALA A 752 -4.98 -55.80 -25.56
C ALA A 752 -3.92 -56.31 -26.59
N ILE A 753 -3.16 -55.38 -27.19
CA ILE A 753 -2.05 -55.67 -28.11
C ILE A 753 -0.77 -56.12 -27.37
N GLY A 754 -0.82 -56.20 -26.02
CA GLY A 754 0.31 -56.72 -25.22
C GLY A 754 1.20 -55.65 -24.57
N MET A 755 0.81 -54.38 -24.56
CA MET A 755 1.60 -53.33 -23.90
C MET A 755 1.52 -53.48 -22.37
N SER A 756 2.68 -53.52 -21.71
CA SER A 756 2.73 -53.61 -20.24
C SER A 756 2.19 -52.35 -19.55
N THR A 757 1.62 -52.51 -18.35
CA THR A 757 1.15 -51.36 -17.52
C THR A 757 2.26 -50.37 -17.21
N LYS A 758 3.51 -50.84 -17.07
CA LYS A 758 4.69 -49.94 -16.90
C LYS A 758 4.93 -49.06 -18.12
N SER A 759 4.80 -49.60 -19.33
CA SER A 759 4.95 -48.84 -20.59
C SER A 759 3.83 -47.83 -20.78
N LEU A 760 2.58 -48.20 -20.44
CA LEU A 760 1.43 -47.27 -20.47
C LEU A 760 1.63 -46.08 -19.51
N LYS A 761 2.07 -46.36 -18.26
CA LYS A 761 2.37 -45.29 -17.30
C LYS A 761 3.47 -44.34 -17.82
N LYS A 762 4.53 -44.91 -18.42
CA LYS A 762 5.62 -44.12 -19.02
C LYS A 762 5.15 -43.23 -20.16
N ILE A 763 4.23 -43.69 -21.02
CA ILE A 763 3.64 -42.90 -22.09
C ILE A 763 2.81 -41.74 -21.53
N ILE A 764 1.94 -42.02 -20.55
CA ILE A 764 1.08 -41.01 -19.93
C ILE A 764 1.93 -39.95 -19.20
N LEU A 765 2.99 -40.41 -18.51
CA LEU A 765 3.90 -39.50 -17.80
C LEU A 765 4.66 -38.63 -18.78
N LEU A 766 5.20 -39.19 -19.87
CA LEU A 766 5.86 -38.39 -20.91
C LEU A 766 4.91 -37.39 -21.57
N GLU A 767 3.66 -37.76 -21.83
CA GLU A 767 2.65 -36.89 -22.39
C GLU A 767 2.32 -35.75 -21.43
N SER A 768 2.12 -36.03 -20.14
CA SER A 768 1.84 -35.05 -19.12
C SER A 768 3.00 -34.07 -18.93
N ASN A 769 4.24 -34.56 -18.88
CA ASN A 769 5.43 -33.75 -18.78
C ASN A 769 5.64 -32.85 -20.01
N MET A 770 5.31 -33.30 -21.22
CA MET A 770 5.35 -32.43 -22.40
C MET A 770 4.37 -31.28 -22.30
N TYR A 771 3.15 -31.46 -21.77
CA TYR A 771 2.25 -30.35 -21.45
C TYR A 771 2.90 -29.37 -20.45
N GLY A 772 3.49 -29.86 -19.35
CA GLY A 772 4.20 -29.06 -18.38
C GLY A 772 5.35 -28.25 -18.97
N ILE A 773 6.19 -28.87 -19.81
CA ILE A 773 7.34 -28.23 -20.45
C ILE A 773 6.88 -27.14 -21.44
N ILE A 774 5.92 -27.45 -22.33
CA ILE A 774 5.41 -26.50 -23.32
C ILE A 774 4.77 -25.28 -22.63
N THR A 775 3.95 -25.53 -21.60
CA THR A 775 3.28 -24.46 -20.86
C THR A 775 4.25 -23.59 -20.08
N SER A 776 5.26 -24.18 -19.44
CA SER A 776 6.29 -23.43 -18.70
C SER A 776 7.16 -22.59 -19.62
N ALA A 777 7.51 -23.12 -20.80
CA ALA A 777 8.26 -22.37 -21.81
C ALA A 777 7.47 -21.19 -22.36
N LEU A 778 6.18 -21.38 -22.67
CA LEU A 778 5.30 -20.28 -23.13
C LEU A 778 5.07 -19.26 -22.01
N ALA A 779 4.86 -19.72 -20.78
CA ALA A 779 4.70 -18.84 -19.62
C ALA A 779 5.98 -18.02 -19.36
N ALA A 780 7.15 -18.60 -19.56
CA ALA A 780 8.42 -17.89 -19.46
C ALA A 780 8.53 -16.77 -20.51
N ILE A 781 8.26 -17.07 -21.78
CA ILE A 781 8.35 -16.11 -22.88
C ILE A 781 7.39 -14.93 -22.66
N ILE A 782 6.12 -15.23 -22.35
CA ILE A 782 5.09 -14.21 -22.14
C ILE A 782 5.38 -13.44 -20.83
N GLY A 783 5.77 -14.14 -19.77
CA GLY A 783 6.11 -13.52 -18.48
C GLY A 783 7.31 -12.58 -18.59
N ILE A 784 8.38 -12.97 -19.30
CA ILE A 784 9.54 -12.12 -19.60
C ILE A 784 9.08 -10.84 -20.32
N TYR A 785 8.23 -10.96 -21.34
CA TYR A 785 7.73 -9.81 -22.08
C TYR A 785 6.89 -8.86 -21.23
N ILE A 786 5.96 -9.38 -20.43
CA ILE A 786 5.11 -8.58 -19.53
C ILE A 786 5.96 -7.87 -18.47
N CYS A 787 6.90 -8.57 -17.85
CA CYS A 787 7.81 -7.99 -16.86
C CYS A 787 8.70 -6.89 -17.48
N TYR A 788 9.21 -7.11 -18.69
CA TYR A 788 9.97 -6.09 -19.43
C TYR A 788 9.12 -4.83 -19.67
N LYS A 789 7.90 -4.97 -20.16
CA LYS A 789 6.98 -3.84 -20.37
C LYS A 789 6.62 -3.12 -19.07
N GLY A 790 6.39 -3.87 -17.99
CA GLY A 790 6.10 -3.29 -16.67
C GLY A 790 7.28 -2.44 -16.15
N ILE A 791 8.50 -2.97 -16.22
CA ILE A 791 9.70 -2.24 -15.81
C ILE A 791 9.95 -1.03 -16.71
N SER A 792 9.76 -1.17 -18.02
CA SER A 792 9.87 -0.05 -18.96
C SER A 792 8.87 1.07 -18.62
N GLY A 793 7.61 0.72 -18.27
CA GLY A 793 6.61 1.68 -17.84
C GLY A 793 6.99 2.39 -16.52
N ILE A 794 7.51 1.65 -15.55
CA ILE A 794 8.02 2.22 -14.29
C ILE A 794 9.18 3.19 -14.58
N ASN A 795 10.10 2.80 -15.44
CA ASN A 795 11.23 3.66 -15.80
C ASN A 795 10.81 4.93 -16.53
N SER A 796 9.86 4.83 -17.47
CA SER A 796 9.32 6.01 -18.16
C SER A 796 8.63 6.97 -17.17
N ALA A 797 7.77 6.45 -16.31
CA ALA A 797 7.12 7.26 -15.28
C ALA A 797 8.14 7.86 -14.27
N SER A 798 9.21 7.12 -13.96
CA SER A 798 10.29 7.62 -13.11
C SER A 798 11.06 8.75 -13.79
N LEU A 799 11.41 8.61 -15.07
CA LEU A 799 12.08 9.66 -15.84
C LEU A 799 11.20 10.91 -16.00
N GLU A 800 9.90 10.73 -16.27
CA GLU A 800 8.93 11.83 -16.31
C GLU A 800 8.81 12.56 -14.95
N ALA A 801 8.90 11.80 -13.85
CA ALA A 801 8.96 12.36 -12.50
C ALA A 801 10.35 12.92 -12.12
N GLY A 802 11.32 12.91 -13.05
CA GLY A 802 12.65 13.50 -12.88
C GLY A 802 13.69 12.62 -12.18
N TYR A 803 13.41 11.32 -11.99
CA TYR A 803 14.43 10.41 -11.47
C TYR A 803 15.46 10.12 -12.55
N THR A 804 16.74 10.19 -12.19
CA THR A 804 17.85 9.93 -13.13
C THR A 804 18.26 8.46 -13.19
N GLN A 805 17.83 7.66 -12.21
CA GLN A 805 18.14 6.23 -12.14
C GLN A 805 16.94 5.40 -12.63
N THR A 806 17.25 4.44 -13.49
CA THR A 806 16.29 3.48 -14.02
C THR A 806 16.52 2.11 -13.39
N VAL A 807 15.44 1.36 -13.21
CA VAL A 807 15.53 -0.03 -12.78
C VAL A 807 16.05 -0.86 -13.93
N SER A 808 17.20 -1.52 -13.72
CA SER A 808 17.71 -2.47 -14.72
C SER A 808 16.80 -3.70 -14.80
N TYR A 809 16.51 -4.11 -16.03
CA TYR A 809 15.73 -5.32 -16.24
C TYR A 809 16.55 -6.56 -15.90
N VAL A 810 16.02 -7.39 -15.01
CA VAL A 810 16.60 -8.70 -14.66
C VAL A 810 15.62 -9.79 -15.08
N ILE A 811 16.10 -10.77 -15.86
CA ILE A 811 15.27 -11.91 -16.22
C ILE A 811 14.85 -12.68 -14.96
N PRO A 812 13.54 -12.95 -14.75
CA PRO A 812 13.04 -13.59 -13.54
C PRO A 812 13.29 -15.11 -13.57
N PHE A 813 14.57 -15.51 -13.61
CA PHE A 813 14.98 -16.91 -13.78
C PHE A 813 14.49 -17.81 -12.65
N LYS A 814 14.53 -17.33 -11.41
CA LYS A 814 14.06 -18.05 -10.22
C LYS A 814 12.56 -18.40 -10.32
N GLN A 815 11.76 -17.46 -10.76
CA GLN A 815 10.31 -17.62 -10.92
C GLN A 815 9.98 -18.58 -12.06
N ILE A 816 10.69 -18.45 -13.18
CA ILE A 816 10.56 -19.34 -14.34
C ILE A 816 10.90 -20.78 -13.94
N LEU A 817 12.02 -20.96 -13.22
CA LEU A 817 12.43 -22.26 -12.73
C LEU A 817 11.40 -22.88 -11.76
N THR A 818 10.81 -22.05 -10.89
CA THR A 818 9.76 -22.49 -9.97
C THR A 818 8.53 -23.01 -10.73
N VAL A 819 8.03 -22.28 -11.74
CA VAL A 819 6.90 -22.73 -12.58
C VAL A 819 7.23 -24.04 -13.27
N PHE A 820 8.44 -24.18 -13.80
CA PHE A 820 8.90 -25.38 -14.48
C PHE A 820 8.94 -26.60 -13.54
N ILE A 821 9.57 -26.45 -12.37
CA ILE A 821 9.70 -27.52 -11.37
C ILE A 821 8.32 -27.94 -10.85
N VAL A 822 7.47 -26.97 -10.48
CA VAL A 822 6.11 -27.23 -10.00
C VAL A 822 5.31 -27.97 -11.06
N SER A 823 5.36 -27.51 -12.32
CA SER A 823 4.64 -28.18 -13.42
C SER A 823 5.05 -29.63 -13.59
N ILE A 824 6.33 -29.95 -13.54
CA ILE A 824 6.84 -31.35 -13.65
C ILE A 824 6.40 -32.17 -12.45
N ILE A 825 6.63 -31.70 -11.23
CA ILE A 825 6.26 -32.41 -9.99
C ILE A 825 4.75 -32.71 -9.98
N MET A 826 3.92 -31.73 -10.35
CA MET A 826 2.47 -31.90 -10.35
C MET A 826 2.00 -32.86 -11.45
N CYS A 827 2.69 -32.94 -12.60
CA CYS A 827 2.44 -33.98 -13.60
C CYS A 827 2.72 -35.37 -13.06
N PHE A 828 3.81 -35.56 -12.32
CA PHE A 828 4.12 -36.81 -11.65
C PHE A 828 3.04 -37.20 -10.64
N ILE A 829 2.66 -36.29 -9.77
CA ILE A 829 1.63 -36.48 -8.74
C ILE A 829 0.28 -36.83 -9.41
N ALA A 830 -0.10 -36.15 -10.48
CA ALA A 830 -1.35 -36.38 -11.19
C ALA A 830 -1.41 -37.78 -11.80
N VAL A 831 -0.31 -38.27 -12.39
CA VAL A 831 -0.21 -39.62 -12.93
C VAL A 831 -0.24 -40.67 -11.81
N TYR A 832 0.44 -40.38 -10.69
CA TYR A 832 0.43 -41.24 -9.50
C TYR A 832 -0.98 -41.41 -8.90
N ILE A 833 -1.71 -40.29 -8.70
CA ILE A 833 -3.11 -40.32 -8.23
C ILE A 833 -4.02 -41.08 -9.17
N SER A 834 -3.70 -41.15 -10.46
CA SER A 834 -4.47 -41.86 -11.47
C SER A 834 -4.02 -43.32 -11.67
N LYS A 835 -3.07 -43.81 -10.86
CA LYS A 835 -2.44 -45.11 -10.96
C LYS A 835 -3.46 -46.26 -10.98
N ASP A 836 -4.42 -46.26 -10.06
CA ASP A 836 -5.42 -47.32 -9.93
C ASP A 836 -6.30 -47.45 -11.19
N LYS A 837 -6.63 -46.30 -11.83
CA LYS A 837 -7.41 -46.30 -13.09
C LYS A 837 -6.62 -46.88 -14.27
N ILE A 838 -5.28 -46.83 -14.24
CA ILE A 838 -4.40 -47.37 -15.26
C ILE A 838 -4.12 -48.86 -15.02
N GLU A 839 -3.94 -49.28 -13.76
CA GLU A 839 -3.63 -50.68 -13.38
C GLU A 839 -4.86 -51.59 -13.48
N ASN A 840 -6.02 -51.09 -13.04
CA ASN A 840 -7.28 -51.83 -13.03
C ASN A 840 -8.08 -51.65 -14.34
N LEU A 841 -7.42 -51.28 -15.46
CA LEU A 841 -8.04 -51.22 -16.77
C LEU A 841 -8.55 -52.63 -17.16
N ASN A 842 -9.88 -52.82 -17.10
CA ASN A 842 -10.51 -54.05 -17.61
C ASN A 842 -10.59 -53.93 -19.16
N ILE A 843 -9.84 -54.75 -19.86
CA ILE A 843 -9.71 -54.67 -21.31
C ILE A 843 -11.07 -54.83 -22.00
N THR A 844 -11.88 -55.77 -21.55
CA THR A 844 -13.22 -56.03 -22.10
C THR A 844 -14.18 -54.87 -21.82
N GLU A 845 -14.19 -54.35 -20.59
CA GLU A 845 -15.02 -53.21 -20.20
C GLU A 845 -14.57 -51.89 -20.85
N GLY A 846 -13.26 -51.70 -21.05
CA GLY A 846 -12.70 -50.49 -21.69
C GLY A 846 -12.97 -50.46 -23.21
N ILE A 847 -13.11 -51.59 -23.86
CA ILE A 847 -13.44 -51.72 -25.28
C ILE A 847 -14.97 -51.74 -25.47
N SER A 848 -15.73 -52.43 -24.63
CA SER A 848 -17.19 -52.59 -24.74
C SER A 848 -18.01 -51.40 -24.21
N LYS A 849 -17.42 -50.49 -23.46
CA LYS A 849 -18.15 -49.33 -22.87
C LYS A 849 -18.80 -48.38 -23.88
N ASN A 850 -18.75 -48.74 -25.18
CA ASN A 850 -19.41 -47.98 -26.26
C ASN A 850 -20.11 -48.91 -27.29
N GLU A 851 -20.28 -50.22 -27.04
CA GLU A 851 -21.34 -51.04 -27.65
C GLU A 851 -22.59 -51.03 -26.70
#